data_a09e96689037e975c055e4a7f000c1e7
#
_entry.id   a09e96689037e975c055e4a7f000c1e7
#
_cell.length_a   1.000
_cell.length_b   1.000
_cell.length_c   1.000
_cell.angle_alpha   90.00
_cell.angle_beta   90.00
_cell.angle_gamma   90.00
#
_symmetry.space_group_name_H-M   'P 1'
#
loop_
_entity.id
_entity.type
_entity.pdbx_description
1 polymer ?
#
loop_
_entity_poly.entity_id
_entity_poly.type
_entity_poly.pdbx_seq_one_letter_code
_entity_poly.pdbx_strand_id
1 'polypeptide(L)'
;MKATSLLTGWTCRHLGDTAPGKPVTLPHDAMLAEPRTALSAGGTNTGWYEGYDYEYQRTLTVPENELADTHILEFEGVYHNAEVWLNGQKAAFRPYGYTNFYVDCAPYLHAGENELRVIARNADQPNSRWYSGAGIYRPVQLWKARGAHITLNGVKIRTLSLQPAIVEVRVKTTAPGTVRLTVDDLPAMQQESDGEAVFTLTLDNARLWTPETPNLYTCRVSFADDEVTETFGVRKVEWGTDGFLLNGKRYIIQGACIHHDNGLLGAVCDPDAVARKVRLLKENGYNAIRSAHNPCSKALLTECDRQGVLVMDEYIDHWYIHKTEHDYVDYFNDWWRQDLTDMVEKDYNHPCVVLYSTGNEVSETAQKRGIALTKEMTDFLHGLDDSRPVTCGVNIFFNFLSSIGFGVYSDEKAKKEAERAEKAKQRGEKAAKKKAVGSQFFNNLAGLLGDEFMKRGATLHGCDVKTRDAFANMDIAGYNYGIYRYKHDLKKYPQRLILGSETFCNDAYKFRELAKQEPRLVGDFVWAGMDYLGEVMVGSWEYADYAETFDGGLGWVSAGSGRIDLTGKPLGEALYTRVALEADNGPYIAVCPVNHTGDRHSPSAWKMTNAMPSWSWTGCEGRKANVEVYARAARVELVLNGHTVGSKTLKNDCLARFSIPYESGTLEAVSYDAADHEIGRCKLQSAGGATRLTLDAEEPTVKPGHLCYIRLRYTDENGITKPLARGSIQVQVRGGTLVGLGSACPFNKHSYLDSETDTYYGEALAIVRMGDGDAMTIAASDGEYSAELTVSAQA
;
A
#
# COMPACT_ATOMS: atom_id res chain seq x y z
N MET A 1 18.54 -24.47 -1.58
CA MET A 1 17.39 -25.05 -2.35
C MET A 1 17.17 -24.27 -3.65
N LYS A 2 16.71 -24.92 -4.70
CA LYS A 2 16.43 -24.27 -6.00
C LYS A 2 14.94 -23.98 -6.12
N ALA A 3 14.60 -22.72 -6.37
CA ALA A 3 13.22 -22.28 -6.60
C ALA A 3 12.80 -22.46 -8.05
N THR A 4 11.56 -22.86 -8.26
CA THR A 4 10.89 -22.86 -9.56
C THR A 4 9.56 -22.13 -9.39
N SER A 5 9.36 -21.04 -10.15
CA SER A 5 8.11 -20.30 -10.13
C SER A 5 6.99 -21.10 -10.78
N LEU A 6 5.86 -21.19 -10.09
CA LEU A 6 4.66 -21.88 -10.57
C LEU A 6 3.60 -20.87 -11.00
N LEU A 7 3.91 -20.02 -11.99
CA LEU A 7 3.00 -18.95 -12.42
C LEU A 7 1.96 -19.43 -13.45
N THR A 8 2.28 -20.42 -14.27
CA THR A 8 1.40 -20.89 -15.37
C THR A 8 0.91 -22.31 -15.13
N GLY A 9 -0.03 -22.77 -15.94
CA GLY A 9 -0.59 -24.13 -15.84
C GLY A 9 -1.64 -24.29 -14.75
N TRP A 10 -2.19 -23.19 -14.27
CA TRP A 10 -3.31 -23.18 -13.32
C TRP A 10 -4.65 -23.03 -14.03
N THR A 11 -5.67 -23.60 -13.41
CA THR A 11 -7.08 -23.28 -13.71
C THR A 11 -7.75 -22.79 -12.44
N CYS A 12 -8.76 -21.91 -12.57
CA CYS A 12 -9.55 -21.38 -11.47
C CYS A 12 -11.05 -21.51 -11.78
N ARG A 13 -11.84 -21.85 -10.75
CA ARG A 13 -13.32 -21.89 -10.79
C ARG A 13 -13.90 -21.57 -9.43
N HIS A 14 -15.20 -21.31 -9.34
CA HIS A 14 -15.89 -21.31 -8.07
C HIS A 14 -15.89 -22.74 -7.48
N LEU A 15 -15.73 -22.81 -6.16
CA LEU A 15 -15.74 -24.10 -5.47
C LEU A 15 -17.14 -24.75 -5.59
N GLY A 16 -17.14 -26.00 -6.05
CA GLY A 16 -18.37 -26.77 -6.27
C GLY A 16 -18.93 -26.69 -7.69
N ASP A 17 -18.39 -25.83 -8.55
CA ASP A 17 -18.75 -25.84 -9.97
C ASP A 17 -18.35 -27.15 -10.62
N THR A 18 -19.23 -27.65 -11.49
CA THR A 18 -18.96 -28.87 -12.28
C THR A 18 -18.25 -28.57 -13.62
N ALA A 19 -18.28 -27.31 -14.07
CA ALA A 19 -17.59 -26.90 -15.28
C ALA A 19 -16.06 -26.91 -15.07
N PRO A 20 -15.27 -27.18 -16.12
CA PRO A 20 -13.82 -27.05 -16.06
C PRO A 20 -13.41 -25.64 -15.64
N GLY A 21 -12.36 -25.53 -14.81
CA GLY A 21 -11.79 -24.23 -14.42
C GLY A 21 -11.23 -23.50 -15.64
N LYS A 22 -11.30 -22.17 -15.63
CA LYS A 22 -10.69 -21.31 -16.65
C LYS A 22 -9.18 -21.26 -16.44
N PRO A 23 -8.36 -21.29 -17.51
CA PRO A 23 -6.92 -21.09 -17.40
C PRO A 23 -6.60 -19.72 -16.82
N VAL A 24 -5.68 -19.69 -15.86
CA VAL A 24 -5.20 -18.45 -15.21
C VAL A 24 -3.68 -18.45 -15.07
N THR A 25 -3.10 -17.27 -15.00
CA THR A 25 -1.69 -17.06 -14.69
C THR A 25 -1.59 -16.38 -13.32
N LEU A 26 -0.70 -16.86 -12.46
CA LEU A 26 -0.45 -16.26 -11.16
C LEU A 26 0.58 -15.11 -11.25
N PRO A 27 0.49 -14.11 -10.37
CA PRO A 27 -0.56 -13.87 -9.37
C PRO A 27 -1.94 -13.60 -10.00
N HIS A 28 -3.01 -14.03 -9.35
CA HIS A 28 -4.38 -13.93 -9.88
C HIS A 28 -5.35 -13.49 -8.78
N ASP A 29 -6.08 -12.41 -9.03
CA ASP A 29 -7.17 -11.94 -8.19
C ASP A 29 -8.51 -12.38 -8.81
N ALA A 30 -9.09 -13.44 -8.26
CA ALA A 30 -10.33 -13.99 -8.76
C ALA A 30 -11.53 -13.06 -8.54
N MET A 31 -11.50 -12.24 -7.48
CA MET A 31 -12.58 -11.34 -7.11
C MET A 31 -12.71 -10.16 -8.08
N LEU A 32 -11.62 -9.72 -8.72
CA LEU A 32 -11.65 -8.60 -9.67
C LEU A 32 -12.52 -8.89 -10.91
N ALA A 33 -12.67 -10.17 -11.26
CA ALA A 33 -13.51 -10.62 -12.37
C ALA A 33 -14.99 -10.79 -12.00
N GLU A 34 -15.33 -10.69 -10.73
CA GLU A 34 -16.71 -10.86 -10.27
C GLU A 34 -17.55 -9.60 -10.50
N PRO A 35 -18.88 -9.76 -10.64
CA PRO A 35 -19.76 -8.62 -10.78
C PRO A 35 -19.79 -7.78 -9.49
N ARG A 36 -19.96 -6.48 -9.65
CA ARG A 36 -20.30 -5.58 -8.56
C ARG A 36 -21.81 -5.45 -8.47
N THR A 37 -22.38 -5.79 -7.34
CA THR A 37 -23.83 -5.80 -7.18
C THR A 37 -24.25 -5.11 -5.87
N ALA A 38 -25.47 -4.55 -5.88
CA ALA A 38 -26.05 -3.96 -4.65
C ALA A 38 -26.37 -5.01 -3.58
N LEU A 39 -26.27 -6.31 -3.90
CA LEU A 39 -26.49 -7.43 -3.00
C LEU A 39 -25.20 -7.96 -2.38
N SER A 40 -24.03 -7.48 -2.84
CA SER A 40 -22.74 -7.88 -2.29
C SER A 40 -22.73 -7.72 -0.77
N ALA A 41 -22.42 -8.81 -0.06
CA ALA A 41 -22.31 -8.83 1.39
C ALA A 41 -21.12 -7.98 1.89
N GLY A 42 -20.05 -7.86 1.06
CA GLY A 42 -18.92 -6.98 1.32
C GLY A 42 -19.26 -5.50 1.24
N GLY A 43 -20.21 -5.12 0.40
CA GLY A 43 -20.72 -3.76 0.26
C GLY A 43 -19.62 -2.72 0.03
N THR A 44 -19.63 -1.65 0.84
CA THR A 44 -18.65 -0.57 0.77
C THR A 44 -17.22 -1.01 1.06
N ASN A 45 -17.02 -2.08 1.83
CA ASN A 45 -15.69 -2.57 2.20
C ASN A 45 -14.94 -3.11 0.98
N THR A 46 -15.65 -3.83 0.12
CA THR A 46 -15.06 -4.47 -1.08
C THR A 46 -15.28 -3.69 -2.38
N GLY A 47 -15.84 -2.45 -2.32
CA GLY A 47 -16.23 -1.73 -3.53
C GLY A 47 -17.36 -2.43 -4.29
N TRP A 48 -18.24 -3.14 -3.58
CA TRP A 48 -19.41 -3.86 -4.09
C TRP A 48 -19.10 -5.12 -4.90
N TYR A 49 -17.84 -5.57 -4.98
CA TYR A 49 -17.51 -6.86 -5.57
C TYR A 49 -18.11 -8.01 -4.76
N GLU A 50 -18.59 -9.03 -5.46
CA GLU A 50 -19.10 -10.26 -4.83
C GLU A 50 -17.94 -11.16 -4.37
N GLY A 51 -18.10 -11.80 -3.22
CA GLY A 51 -17.13 -12.77 -2.69
C GLY A 51 -17.60 -14.19 -2.94
N TYR A 52 -16.70 -15.05 -3.40
CA TYR A 52 -16.95 -16.50 -3.60
C TYR A 52 -15.79 -17.32 -3.04
N ASP A 53 -16.04 -18.59 -2.83
CA ASP A 53 -14.97 -19.58 -2.61
C ASP A 53 -14.42 -20.03 -3.95
N TYR A 54 -13.08 -20.07 -4.08
CA TYR A 54 -12.41 -20.42 -5.33
C TYR A 54 -11.59 -21.67 -5.18
N GLU A 55 -11.55 -22.47 -6.25
CA GLU A 55 -10.70 -23.65 -6.38
C GLU A 55 -9.71 -23.44 -7.53
N TYR A 56 -8.43 -23.56 -7.21
CA TYR A 56 -7.33 -23.56 -8.17
C TYR A 56 -6.80 -24.98 -8.33
N GLN A 57 -6.50 -25.40 -9.56
CA GLN A 57 -5.93 -26.71 -9.86
C GLN A 57 -4.72 -26.59 -10.77
N ARG A 58 -3.72 -27.44 -10.52
CA ARG A 58 -2.52 -27.57 -11.33
C ARG A 58 -1.97 -28.99 -11.21
N THR A 59 -1.36 -29.51 -12.28
CA THR A 59 -0.58 -30.74 -12.25
C THR A 59 0.89 -30.45 -11.95
N LEU A 60 1.48 -31.20 -11.01
CA LEU A 60 2.91 -31.21 -10.73
C LEU A 60 3.48 -32.54 -11.21
N THR A 61 4.49 -32.51 -12.08
CA THR A 61 5.17 -33.76 -12.55
C THR A 61 6.43 -33.93 -11.72
N VAL A 62 6.55 -35.06 -11.03
CA VAL A 62 7.72 -35.46 -10.23
C VAL A 62 8.36 -36.69 -10.85
N PRO A 63 9.60 -36.58 -11.37
CA PRO A 63 10.33 -37.74 -11.86
C PRO A 63 10.64 -38.76 -10.72
N GLU A 64 10.67 -40.05 -11.02
CA GLU A 64 10.93 -41.08 -10.02
C GLU A 64 12.26 -40.88 -9.27
N ASN A 65 13.30 -40.38 -9.96
CA ASN A 65 14.62 -40.13 -9.39
C ASN A 65 14.66 -38.82 -8.53
N GLU A 66 13.59 -38.04 -8.50
CA GLU A 66 13.45 -36.83 -7.66
C GLU A 66 12.48 -37.05 -6.49
N LEU A 67 11.83 -38.22 -6.39
CA LEU A 67 10.81 -38.46 -5.38
C LEU A 67 11.36 -38.44 -3.93
N ALA A 68 12.64 -38.74 -3.76
CA ALA A 68 13.33 -38.71 -2.47
C ALA A 68 13.92 -37.33 -2.14
N ASP A 69 13.83 -36.36 -3.06
CA ASP A 69 14.30 -35.01 -2.86
C ASP A 69 13.34 -34.21 -1.96
N THR A 70 13.82 -33.14 -1.33
CA THR A 70 12.95 -32.22 -0.61
C THR A 70 12.14 -31.40 -1.60
N HIS A 71 10.82 -31.31 -1.39
CA HIS A 71 9.88 -30.51 -2.16
C HIS A 71 9.04 -29.68 -1.24
N ILE A 72 9.22 -28.35 -1.24
CA ILE A 72 8.44 -27.41 -0.44
C ILE A 72 7.74 -26.44 -1.36
N LEU A 73 6.40 -26.37 -1.27
CA LEU A 73 5.63 -25.30 -1.89
C LEU A 73 5.65 -24.08 -0.96
N GLU A 74 5.99 -22.92 -1.49
CA GLU A 74 5.82 -21.63 -0.86
C GLU A 74 4.68 -20.88 -1.52
N PHE A 75 3.71 -20.47 -0.73
CA PHE A 75 2.67 -19.53 -1.11
C PHE A 75 2.96 -18.18 -0.44
N GLU A 76 3.20 -17.15 -1.21
CA GLU A 76 3.46 -15.79 -0.65
C GLU A 76 2.19 -15.12 -0.13
N GLY A 77 1.02 -15.57 -0.54
CA GLY A 77 -0.29 -15.11 -0.06
C GLY A 77 -1.44 -15.70 -0.85
N VAL A 78 -2.42 -16.24 -0.11
CA VAL A 78 -3.69 -16.74 -0.63
C VAL A 78 -4.82 -16.18 0.21
N TYR A 79 -5.66 -15.33 -0.34
CA TYR A 79 -6.75 -14.72 0.40
C TYR A 79 -8.07 -15.43 0.19
N HIS A 80 -8.65 -16.00 1.27
CA HIS A 80 -8.09 -16.37 2.57
C HIS A 80 -8.56 -17.77 2.98
N ASN A 81 -8.29 -18.19 4.24
CA ASN A 81 -8.61 -19.54 4.74
C ASN A 81 -8.18 -20.61 3.75
N ALA A 82 -6.89 -20.54 3.32
CA ALA A 82 -6.34 -21.35 2.27
C ALA A 82 -6.24 -22.81 2.70
N GLU A 83 -6.74 -23.73 1.88
CA GLU A 83 -6.53 -25.15 2.00
C GLU A 83 -5.69 -25.65 0.82
N VAL A 84 -4.58 -26.34 1.09
CA VAL A 84 -3.74 -26.96 0.06
C VAL A 84 -3.93 -28.45 0.11
N TRP A 85 -4.23 -29.05 -1.06
CA TRP A 85 -4.48 -30.44 -1.23
C TRP A 85 -3.54 -31.02 -2.27
N LEU A 86 -2.92 -32.16 -1.96
CA LEU A 86 -2.09 -32.93 -2.88
C LEU A 86 -2.65 -34.33 -3.01
N ASN A 87 -2.93 -34.74 -4.24
CA ASN A 87 -3.47 -36.09 -4.55
C ASN A 87 -4.69 -36.45 -3.70
N GLY A 88 -5.60 -35.52 -3.49
CA GLY A 88 -6.81 -35.67 -2.69
C GLY A 88 -6.62 -35.66 -1.18
N GLN A 89 -5.41 -35.46 -0.67
CA GLN A 89 -5.10 -35.35 0.75
C GLN A 89 -4.84 -33.88 1.14
N LYS A 90 -5.41 -33.43 2.26
CA LYS A 90 -5.20 -32.08 2.77
C LYS A 90 -3.78 -31.98 3.36
N ALA A 91 -2.93 -31.23 2.68
CA ALA A 91 -1.53 -31.06 3.06
C ALA A 91 -1.32 -29.85 4.01
N ALA A 92 -2.10 -28.79 3.85
CA ALA A 92 -1.98 -27.59 4.71
C ALA A 92 -3.30 -26.83 4.83
N PHE A 93 -3.39 -26.03 5.90
CA PHE A 93 -4.38 -24.99 6.10
C PHE A 93 -3.69 -23.73 6.59
N ARG A 94 -4.01 -22.56 5.97
CA ARG A 94 -3.51 -21.26 6.39
C ARG A 94 -4.66 -20.26 6.41
N PRO A 95 -5.12 -19.82 7.60
CA PRO A 95 -6.26 -18.91 7.66
C PRO A 95 -5.90 -17.46 7.30
N TYR A 96 -4.69 -16.96 7.67
CA TYR A 96 -4.30 -15.59 7.37
C TYR A 96 -3.81 -15.44 5.93
N GLY A 97 -4.48 -14.56 5.17
CA GLY A 97 -4.27 -14.44 3.73
C GLY A 97 -3.06 -13.60 3.30
N TYR A 98 -2.34 -12.98 4.22
CA TYR A 98 -1.30 -11.99 3.91
C TYR A 98 0.12 -12.42 4.26
N THR A 99 0.31 -13.56 4.94
CA THR A 99 1.63 -14.10 5.27
C THR A 99 2.04 -15.21 4.32
N ASN A 100 3.34 -15.33 4.11
CA ASN A 100 3.93 -16.49 3.44
C ASN A 100 3.66 -17.74 4.27
N PHE A 101 3.46 -18.88 3.61
CA PHE A 101 3.40 -20.18 4.26
C PHE A 101 3.98 -21.26 3.38
N TYR A 102 4.38 -22.36 4.01
CA TYR A 102 5.16 -23.41 3.39
C TYR A 102 4.49 -24.77 3.58
N VAL A 103 4.54 -25.59 2.53
CA VAL A 103 3.95 -26.95 2.52
C VAL A 103 5.02 -27.96 2.15
N ASP A 104 5.38 -28.83 3.09
CA ASP A 104 6.19 -30.00 2.78
C ASP A 104 5.35 -30.98 1.95
N CYS A 105 5.77 -31.20 0.71
CA CYS A 105 5.04 -32.02 -0.24
C CYS A 105 5.42 -33.50 -0.15
N ALA A 106 6.58 -33.84 0.42
CA ALA A 106 7.14 -35.20 0.40
C ALA A 106 6.16 -36.33 0.84
N PRO A 107 5.33 -36.14 1.90
CA PRO A 107 4.39 -37.18 2.32
C PRO A 107 3.27 -37.49 1.32
N TYR A 108 3.04 -36.61 0.35
CA TYR A 108 1.88 -36.65 -0.54
C TYR A 108 2.22 -36.93 -1.99
N LEU A 109 3.51 -36.83 -2.38
CA LEU A 109 3.94 -37.00 -3.76
C LEU A 109 4.15 -38.47 -4.15
N HIS A 110 3.93 -38.73 -5.43
CA HIS A 110 4.33 -39.98 -6.09
C HIS A 110 5.02 -39.68 -7.43
N ALA A 111 5.69 -40.64 -7.99
CA ALA A 111 6.31 -40.53 -9.31
C ALA A 111 5.26 -40.29 -10.39
N GLY A 112 5.55 -39.39 -11.33
CA GLY A 112 4.64 -39.01 -12.38
C GLY A 112 3.81 -37.78 -12.04
N GLU A 113 2.55 -37.73 -12.49
CA GLU A 113 1.66 -36.58 -12.33
C GLU A 113 0.99 -36.57 -10.96
N ASN A 114 1.07 -35.44 -10.28
CA ASN A 114 0.46 -35.18 -8.99
C ASN A 114 -0.53 -34.04 -9.10
N GLU A 115 -1.72 -34.20 -8.56
CA GLU A 115 -2.72 -33.13 -8.50
C GLU A 115 -2.42 -32.18 -7.33
N LEU A 116 -2.23 -30.89 -7.64
CA LEU A 116 -2.20 -29.82 -6.67
C LEU A 116 -3.49 -29.02 -6.76
N ARG A 117 -4.22 -28.95 -5.66
CA ARG A 117 -5.45 -28.17 -5.53
C ARG A 117 -5.36 -27.20 -4.38
N VAL A 118 -5.75 -25.96 -4.62
CA VAL A 118 -5.77 -24.90 -3.60
C VAL A 118 -7.18 -24.32 -3.54
N ILE A 119 -7.75 -24.28 -2.34
CA ILE A 119 -9.05 -23.66 -2.07
C ILE A 119 -8.80 -22.36 -1.32
N ALA A 120 -9.33 -21.26 -1.84
CA ALA A 120 -9.37 -19.95 -1.17
C ALA A 120 -10.82 -19.63 -0.83
N ARG A 121 -11.14 -19.50 0.47
CA ARG A 121 -12.52 -19.26 0.92
C ARG A 121 -12.74 -17.79 1.16
N ASN A 122 -13.58 -17.14 0.34
CA ASN A 122 -13.88 -15.71 0.43
C ASN A 122 -15.39 -15.41 0.24
N ALA A 123 -16.25 -16.42 0.38
CA ALA A 123 -17.69 -16.23 0.26
C ALA A 123 -18.28 -15.53 1.50
N ASP A 124 -17.71 -15.76 2.67
CA ASP A 124 -18.16 -15.14 3.92
C ASP A 124 -17.66 -13.68 3.97
N GLN A 125 -18.58 -12.72 3.79
CA GLN A 125 -18.30 -11.28 3.71
C GLN A 125 -19.22 -10.49 4.68
N PRO A 126 -18.78 -9.32 5.20
CA PRO A 126 -17.45 -8.72 5.06
C PRO A 126 -16.41 -9.39 5.95
N ASN A 127 -15.24 -9.67 5.42
CA ASN A 127 -14.11 -10.23 6.16
C ASN A 127 -12.89 -9.28 6.20
N SER A 128 -13.01 -8.12 5.57
CA SER A 128 -12.02 -7.03 5.55
C SER A 128 -12.74 -5.69 5.50
N ARG A 129 -12.06 -4.60 5.90
CA ARG A 129 -12.58 -3.23 5.75
C ARG A 129 -12.31 -2.64 4.37
N TRP A 130 -11.28 -3.12 3.69
CA TRP A 130 -10.85 -2.71 2.34
C TRP A 130 -11.02 -3.85 1.35
N TYR A 131 -10.79 -3.58 0.08
CA TYR A 131 -10.77 -4.60 -0.98
C TYR A 131 -9.59 -5.55 -0.78
N SER A 132 -9.87 -6.76 -0.40
CA SER A 132 -8.85 -7.79 -0.14
C SER A 132 -8.38 -8.52 -1.39
N GLY A 133 -9.21 -8.52 -2.46
CA GLY A 133 -9.10 -9.50 -3.53
C GLY A 133 -9.45 -10.90 -3.04
N ALA A 134 -9.21 -11.90 -3.88
CA ALA A 134 -9.40 -13.31 -3.53
C ALA A 134 -8.52 -14.23 -4.36
N GLY A 135 -8.20 -15.40 -3.79
CA GLY A 135 -7.44 -16.45 -4.49
C GLY A 135 -5.94 -16.34 -4.29
N ILE A 136 -5.17 -16.88 -5.23
CA ILE A 136 -3.69 -16.88 -5.17
C ILE A 136 -3.17 -15.57 -5.78
N TYR A 137 -3.21 -14.50 -4.99
CA TYR A 137 -2.93 -13.14 -5.44
C TYR A 137 -1.45 -12.72 -5.34
N ARG A 138 -0.60 -13.59 -4.75
CA ARG A 138 0.86 -13.47 -4.69
C ARG A 138 1.51 -14.69 -5.33
N PRO A 139 2.82 -14.65 -5.67
CA PRO A 139 3.51 -15.75 -6.32
C PRO A 139 3.48 -17.07 -5.55
N VAL A 140 3.62 -18.17 -6.30
CA VAL A 140 3.85 -19.53 -5.76
C VAL A 140 5.18 -20.05 -6.27
N GLN A 141 6.02 -20.59 -5.37
CA GLN A 141 7.32 -21.18 -5.66
C GLN A 141 7.33 -22.67 -5.25
N LEU A 142 7.99 -23.47 -6.03
CA LEU A 142 8.37 -24.84 -5.64
C LEU A 142 9.87 -24.87 -5.38
N TRP A 143 10.23 -25.10 -4.11
CA TRP A 143 11.60 -25.24 -3.67
C TRP A 143 12.00 -26.70 -3.67
N LYS A 144 13.14 -27.03 -4.30
CA LYS A 144 13.68 -28.39 -4.36
C LYS A 144 15.11 -28.45 -3.86
N ALA A 145 15.46 -29.52 -3.18
CA ALA A 145 16.83 -29.84 -2.80
C ALA A 145 17.07 -31.33 -2.76
N ARG A 146 18.25 -31.77 -3.22
CA ARG A 146 18.70 -33.16 -3.18
C ARG A 146 19.64 -33.33 -1.99
N GLY A 147 19.30 -34.29 -1.10
CA GLY A 147 20.17 -34.62 0.04
C GLY A 147 20.34 -33.45 1.02
N ALA A 148 21.58 -33.32 1.54
CA ALA A 148 21.91 -32.25 2.49
C ALA A 148 21.88 -30.87 1.82
N HIS A 149 21.22 -29.88 2.44
CA HIS A 149 21.00 -28.56 1.88
C HIS A 149 20.93 -27.49 2.96
N ILE A 150 20.94 -26.20 2.55
CA ILE A 150 20.64 -25.05 3.39
C ILE A 150 19.13 -25.01 3.63
N THR A 151 18.70 -24.87 4.88
CA THR A 151 17.25 -24.80 5.18
C THR A 151 16.60 -23.61 4.51
N LEU A 152 15.32 -23.72 4.19
CA LEU A 152 14.55 -22.58 3.66
C LEU A 152 14.59 -21.42 4.68
N ASN A 153 14.82 -20.18 4.21
CA ASN A 153 15.09 -18.99 5.04
C ASN A 153 16.27 -19.18 6.04
N GLY A 154 17.15 -20.12 5.77
CA GLY A 154 18.26 -20.48 6.67
C GLY A 154 19.46 -19.54 6.62
N VAL A 155 19.50 -18.59 5.69
CA VAL A 155 20.58 -17.57 5.61
C VAL A 155 20.06 -16.27 6.21
N LYS A 156 20.59 -15.89 7.38
CA LYS A 156 20.23 -14.64 8.09
C LYS A 156 21.45 -13.74 8.18
N ILE A 157 21.29 -12.47 7.73
CA ILE A 157 22.38 -11.50 7.61
C ILE A 157 22.08 -10.30 8.50
N ARG A 158 23.02 -9.93 9.36
CA ARG A 158 22.87 -8.83 10.31
C ARG A 158 24.13 -7.96 10.37
N THR A 159 23.96 -6.65 10.36
CA THR A 159 25.02 -5.69 10.64
C THR A 159 25.20 -5.53 12.15
N LEU A 160 26.37 -5.89 12.68
CA LEU A 160 26.68 -5.78 14.12
C LEU A 160 27.25 -4.41 14.46
N SER A 161 28.11 -3.87 13.61
CA SER A 161 28.84 -2.61 13.79
C SER A 161 29.05 -1.91 12.45
N LEU A 162 29.26 -0.59 12.48
CA LEU A 162 29.57 0.21 11.29
C LEU A 162 31.02 0.71 11.25
N GLN A 163 31.71 0.75 12.38
CA GLN A 163 33.10 1.24 12.50
C GLN A 163 33.92 0.36 13.46
N PRO A 164 34.61 -0.65 12.95
CA PRO A 164 34.59 -1.18 11.58
C PRO A 164 33.22 -1.76 11.22
N ALA A 165 32.90 -1.81 9.93
CA ALA A 165 31.66 -2.45 9.47
C ALA A 165 31.80 -3.97 9.63
N ILE A 166 31.02 -4.54 10.53
CA ILE A 166 30.99 -5.97 10.85
C ILE A 166 29.63 -6.52 10.52
N VAL A 167 29.59 -7.58 9.72
CA VAL A 167 28.38 -8.30 9.31
C VAL A 167 28.47 -9.74 9.81
N GLU A 168 27.42 -10.22 10.48
CA GLU A 168 27.23 -11.61 10.83
C GLU A 168 26.34 -12.28 9.77
N VAL A 169 26.73 -13.46 9.32
CA VAL A 169 25.91 -14.32 8.46
C VAL A 169 25.76 -15.67 9.15
N ARG A 170 24.51 -16.01 9.48
CA ARG A 170 24.13 -17.31 10.05
C ARG A 170 23.55 -18.18 8.95
N VAL A 171 24.02 -19.41 8.87
CA VAL A 171 23.58 -20.37 7.85
C VAL A 171 23.14 -21.65 8.54
N LYS A 172 21.85 -22.00 8.42
CA LYS A 172 21.31 -23.26 8.92
C LYS A 172 21.34 -24.32 7.84
N THR A 173 21.83 -25.50 8.20
CA THR A 173 21.95 -26.64 7.28
C THR A 173 21.20 -27.86 7.80
N THR A 174 20.78 -28.75 6.92
CA THR A 174 20.02 -29.97 7.26
C THR A 174 20.92 -31.12 7.72
N ALA A 175 22.25 -30.97 7.60
CA ALA A 175 23.25 -31.98 8.03
C ALA A 175 24.57 -31.26 8.35
N PRO A 176 25.47 -31.93 9.10
CA PRO A 176 26.85 -31.47 9.28
C PRO A 176 27.62 -31.40 7.97
N GLY A 177 28.56 -30.46 7.86
CA GLY A 177 29.44 -30.31 6.70
C GLY A 177 30.00 -28.90 6.53
N THR A 178 30.80 -28.68 5.48
CA THR A 178 31.47 -27.41 5.22
C THR A 178 30.56 -26.46 4.49
N VAL A 179 30.29 -25.31 5.09
CA VAL A 179 29.61 -24.16 4.46
C VAL A 179 30.64 -23.22 3.87
N ARG A 180 30.44 -22.76 2.64
CA ARG A 180 31.24 -21.73 1.98
C ARG A 180 30.41 -20.49 1.75
N LEU A 181 31.03 -19.32 1.93
CA LEU A 181 30.37 -18.02 1.81
C LEU A 181 31.24 -17.05 1.04
N THR A 182 30.63 -16.30 0.12
CA THR A 182 31.23 -15.15 -0.57
C THR A 182 30.27 -13.96 -0.50
N VAL A 183 30.84 -12.76 -0.36
CA VAL A 183 30.07 -11.50 -0.43
C VAL A 183 30.70 -10.61 -1.50
N ASP A 184 29.95 -10.30 -2.55
CA ASP A 184 30.45 -9.61 -3.77
C ASP A 184 31.78 -10.23 -4.23
N ASP A 185 32.84 -9.41 -4.35
CA ASP A 185 34.16 -9.84 -4.77
C ASP A 185 35.13 -10.15 -3.61
N LEU A 186 34.63 -10.28 -2.38
CA LEU A 186 35.44 -10.60 -1.20
C LEU A 186 35.99 -12.03 -1.26
N PRO A 187 37.13 -12.31 -0.63
CA PRO A 187 37.63 -13.67 -0.50
C PRO A 187 36.62 -14.62 0.11
N ALA A 188 36.51 -15.82 -0.47
CA ALA A 188 35.63 -16.85 0.04
C ALA A 188 36.05 -17.26 1.46
N MET A 189 35.06 -17.41 2.33
CA MET A 189 35.21 -17.97 3.69
C MET A 189 34.60 -19.37 3.74
N GLN A 190 35.07 -20.18 4.66
CA GLN A 190 34.48 -21.51 4.93
C GLN A 190 34.49 -21.81 6.42
N GLN A 191 33.46 -22.55 6.84
CA GLN A 191 33.28 -22.99 8.22
C GLN A 191 32.56 -24.32 8.27
N GLU A 192 32.94 -25.18 9.23
CA GLU A 192 32.19 -26.41 9.50
C GLU A 192 30.86 -26.07 10.18
N SER A 193 29.78 -26.69 9.73
CA SER A 193 28.44 -26.65 10.32
C SER A 193 28.14 -27.96 11.00
N ASP A 194 27.57 -27.90 12.19
CA ASP A 194 26.87 -28.99 12.87
C ASP A 194 25.37 -28.62 13.02
N GLY A 195 24.74 -28.26 11.90
CA GLY A 195 23.38 -27.73 11.83
C GLY A 195 23.32 -26.21 11.69
N GLU A 196 24.33 -25.45 12.15
CA GLU A 196 24.48 -24.03 11.95
C GLU A 196 25.95 -23.63 11.79
N ALA A 197 26.24 -22.73 10.84
CA ALA A 197 27.52 -22.05 10.67
C ALA A 197 27.33 -20.55 10.88
N VAL A 198 28.25 -19.87 11.59
CA VAL A 198 28.19 -18.44 11.83
C VAL A 198 29.46 -17.76 11.36
N PHE A 199 29.34 -16.93 10.35
CA PHE A 199 30.44 -16.14 9.80
C PHE A 199 30.40 -14.71 10.34
N THR A 200 31.57 -14.15 10.61
CA THR A 200 31.72 -12.73 10.93
C THR A 200 32.67 -12.11 9.91
N LEU A 201 32.18 -11.13 9.16
CA LEU A 201 32.92 -10.46 8.10
C LEU A 201 33.19 -9.01 8.51
N THR A 202 34.41 -8.56 8.27
CA THR A 202 34.74 -7.12 8.30
C THR A 202 34.73 -6.60 6.86
N LEU A 203 33.95 -5.57 6.62
CA LEU A 203 33.85 -4.92 5.31
C LEU A 203 34.63 -3.61 5.35
N ASP A 204 35.82 -3.63 4.74
CA ASP A 204 36.61 -2.41 4.61
C ASP A 204 35.94 -1.43 3.66
N ASN A 205 35.80 -0.16 4.07
CA ASN A 205 35.10 0.87 3.30
C ASN A 205 33.68 0.50 2.87
N ALA A 206 32.91 -0.08 3.76
CA ALA A 206 31.55 -0.54 3.49
C ALA A 206 30.68 0.56 2.90
N ARG A 207 29.98 0.23 1.81
CA ARG A 207 28.94 1.08 1.21
C ARG A 207 27.66 0.89 2.02
N LEU A 208 27.32 1.88 2.84
CA LEU A 208 26.13 1.79 3.69
C LEU A 208 24.85 1.90 2.84
N TRP A 209 23.83 1.19 3.26
CA TRP A 209 22.48 1.33 2.72
C TRP A 209 21.76 2.49 3.41
N THR A 210 21.23 3.43 2.62
CA THR A 210 20.32 4.51 3.05
C THR A 210 19.26 4.74 1.98
N PRO A 211 18.14 5.42 2.27
CA PRO A 211 17.16 5.81 1.24
C PRO A 211 17.76 6.64 0.11
N GLU A 212 18.78 7.45 0.38
CA GLU A 212 19.45 8.29 -0.61
C GLU A 212 20.50 7.52 -1.42
N THR A 213 21.10 6.50 -0.82
CA THR A 213 22.12 5.64 -1.43
C THR A 213 21.85 4.17 -1.09
N PRO A 214 20.90 3.51 -1.78
CA PRO A 214 20.47 2.16 -1.45
C PRO A 214 21.45 1.09 -1.95
N ASN A 215 22.67 1.10 -1.36
CA ASN A 215 23.70 0.15 -1.71
C ASN A 215 23.38 -1.24 -1.20
N LEU A 216 23.38 -2.21 -2.08
CA LEU A 216 23.16 -3.60 -1.77
C LEU A 216 24.42 -4.43 -2.04
N TYR A 217 24.56 -5.51 -1.29
CA TYR A 217 25.57 -6.55 -1.43
C TYR A 217 24.89 -7.86 -1.77
N THR A 218 25.61 -8.73 -2.48
CA THR A 218 25.18 -10.09 -2.79
C THR A 218 25.97 -11.08 -1.96
N CYS A 219 25.29 -11.87 -1.15
CA CYS A 219 25.85 -12.96 -0.37
C CYS A 219 25.51 -14.29 -1.05
N ARG A 220 26.52 -15.07 -1.44
CA ARG A 220 26.36 -16.43 -1.95
C ARG A 220 26.84 -17.42 -0.93
N VAL A 221 26.01 -18.38 -0.61
CA VAL A 221 26.29 -19.44 0.36
C VAL A 221 26.15 -20.78 -0.33
N SER A 222 27.15 -21.63 -0.27
CA SER A 222 27.09 -23.00 -0.80
C SER A 222 27.32 -24.03 0.29
N PHE A 223 26.58 -25.13 0.24
CA PHE A 223 26.67 -26.25 1.14
C PHE A 223 26.28 -27.54 0.42
N ALA A 224 27.14 -28.53 0.40
CA ALA A 224 27.01 -29.73 -0.43
C ALA A 224 26.79 -29.32 -1.90
N ASP A 225 25.71 -29.79 -2.53
CA ASP A 225 25.32 -29.44 -3.89
C ASP A 225 24.32 -28.27 -3.95
N ASP A 226 24.05 -27.60 -2.82
CA ASP A 226 23.10 -26.49 -2.70
C ASP A 226 23.79 -25.13 -2.70
N GLU A 227 23.13 -24.15 -3.30
CA GLU A 227 23.56 -22.75 -3.32
C GLU A 227 22.35 -21.83 -3.07
N VAL A 228 22.54 -20.86 -2.18
CA VAL A 228 21.57 -19.80 -1.86
C VAL A 228 22.22 -18.45 -2.10
N THR A 229 21.51 -17.55 -2.75
CA THR A 229 21.94 -16.17 -2.96
C THR A 229 20.98 -15.24 -2.25
N GLU A 230 21.52 -14.40 -1.36
CA GLU A 230 20.79 -13.38 -0.62
C GLU A 230 21.32 -12.00 -0.95
N THR A 231 20.41 -11.03 -1.00
CA THR A 231 20.78 -9.62 -1.14
C THR A 231 20.57 -8.93 0.20
N PHE A 232 21.49 -8.08 0.62
CA PHE A 232 21.40 -7.36 1.87
C PHE A 232 22.04 -5.97 1.79
N GLY A 233 21.68 -5.09 2.71
CA GLY A 233 22.30 -3.77 2.87
C GLY A 233 23.00 -3.64 4.22
N VAL A 234 24.19 -3.03 4.23
CA VAL A 234 24.91 -2.72 5.47
C VAL A 234 24.30 -1.46 6.09
N ARG A 235 23.51 -1.66 7.15
CA ARG A 235 22.84 -0.55 7.87
C ARG A 235 22.64 -0.91 9.33
N LYS A 236 22.52 0.11 10.20
CA LYS A 236 22.17 -0.04 11.61
C LYS A 236 21.01 0.89 11.95
N VAL A 237 19.98 0.33 12.58
CA VAL A 237 18.87 1.08 13.18
C VAL A 237 19.08 1.14 14.68
N GLU A 238 18.90 2.32 15.26
CA GLU A 238 18.97 2.55 16.71
C GLU A 238 17.83 3.52 17.10
N TRP A 239 17.34 3.38 18.31
CA TRP A 239 16.25 4.23 18.82
C TRP A 239 16.45 4.54 20.30
N GLY A 240 16.04 5.73 20.70
CA GLY A 240 16.20 6.22 22.06
C GLY A 240 15.86 7.71 22.18
N THR A 241 16.26 8.34 23.26
CA THR A 241 15.94 9.75 23.50
C THR A 241 16.51 10.71 22.46
N ASP A 242 17.55 10.28 21.72
CA ASP A 242 18.13 11.03 20.60
C ASP A 242 17.33 10.86 19.30
N GLY A 243 16.26 10.06 19.33
CA GLY A 243 15.33 9.80 18.22
C GLY A 243 15.55 8.44 17.57
N PHE A 244 15.09 8.34 16.33
CA PHE A 244 15.38 7.23 15.44
C PHE A 244 16.67 7.53 14.66
N LEU A 245 17.63 6.63 14.75
CA LEU A 245 18.93 6.78 14.09
C LEU A 245 19.07 5.71 13.00
N LEU A 246 19.44 6.16 11.80
CA LEU A 246 19.89 5.28 10.72
C LEU A 246 21.38 5.52 10.51
N ASN A 247 22.17 4.49 10.67
CA ASN A 247 23.64 4.55 10.57
C ASN A 247 24.28 5.60 11.51
N GLY A 248 23.76 5.69 12.75
CA GLY A 248 24.24 6.63 13.76
C GLY A 248 23.84 8.10 13.53
N LYS A 249 23.04 8.38 12.50
CA LYS A 249 22.52 9.73 12.23
C LYS A 249 21.02 9.77 12.44
N ARG A 250 20.55 10.83 13.09
CA ARG A 250 19.12 11.06 13.24
C ARG A 250 18.43 11.10 11.88
N TYR A 251 17.38 10.30 11.74
CA TYR A 251 16.57 10.21 10.53
C TYR A 251 15.10 10.47 10.87
N ILE A 252 14.44 11.36 10.14
CA ILE A 252 13.02 11.65 10.30
C ILE A 252 12.26 10.85 9.24
N ILE A 253 11.42 9.93 9.70
CA ILE A 253 10.57 9.13 8.83
C ILE A 253 9.44 10.02 8.28
N GLN A 254 9.32 10.09 6.96
CA GLN A 254 8.33 10.86 6.21
C GLN A 254 7.56 9.88 5.33
N GLY A 255 6.61 9.21 5.93
CA GLY A 255 5.97 8.06 5.33
C GLY A 255 4.57 8.34 4.80
N ALA A 256 4.06 7.33 4.10
CA ALA A 256 2.67 7.22 3.71
C ALA A 256 2.15 5.80 3.95
N CYS A 257 0.90 5.69 4.39
CA CYS A 257 0.19 4.42 4.44
C CYS A 257 -0.23 3.99 3.04
N ILE A 258 -0.14 2.69 2.74
CA ILE A 258 -0.64 2.10 1.49
C ILE A 258 -1.36 0.79 1.78
N HIS A 259 -2.37 0.48 0.98
CA HIS A 259 -2.94 -0.86 0.91
C HIS A 259 -2.18 -1.73 -0.10
N HIS A 260 -2.42 -3.05 -0.03
CA HIS A 260 -1.70 -4.04 -0.82
C HIS A 260 -2.14 -4.12 -2.28
N ASP A 261 -3.36 -3.63 -2.61
CA ASP A 261 -3.88 -3.62 -3.99
C ASP A 261 -3.05 -2.74 -4.92
N ASN A 262 -3.10 -3.01 -6.20
CA ASN A 262 -2.44 -2.28 -7.27
C ASN A 262 -3.44 -1.54 -8.18
N GLY A 263 -4.46 -0.93 -7.56
CA GLY A 263 -5.47 -0.13 -8.24
C GLY A 263 -6.24 -0.94 -9.27
N LEU A 264 -6.12 -0.58 -10.56
CA LEU A 264 -6.84 -1.23 -11.66
C LEU A 264 -6.53 -2.72 -11.84
N LEU A 265 -5.47 -3.22 -11.21
CA LEU A 265 -5.11 -4.64 -11.20
C LEU A 265 -5.68 -5.40 -9.99
N GLY A 266 -6.48 -4.74 -9.15
CA GLY A 266 -6.94 -5.34 -7.90
C GLY A 266 -5.78 -5.75 -6.99
N ALA A 267 -5.89 -6.89 -6.33
CA ALA A 267 -4.88 -7.39 -5.42
C ALA A 267 -3.68 -8.09 -6.11
N VAL A 268 -3.68 -8.21 -7.44
CA VAL A 268 -2.59 -8.88 -8.18
C VAL A 268 -1.23 -8.29 -7.81
N CYS A 269 -0.38 -9.08 -7.17
CA CYS A 269 0.98 -8.68 -6.78
C CYS A 269 1.95 -8.87 -7.94
N ASP A 270 1.82 -8.03 -8.97
CA ASP A 270 2.74 -8.01 -10.10
C ASP A 270 3.99 -7.19 -9.73
N PRO A 271 5.23 -7.68 -9.96
CA PRO A 271 6.46 -6.97 -9.60
C PRO A 271 6.57 -5.59 -10.24
N ASP A 272 6.13 -5.41 -11.50
CA ASP A 272 6.21 -4.12 -12.19
C ASP A 272 5.23 -3.10 -11.59
N ALA A 273 4.02 -3.56 -11.22
CA ALA A 273 3.04 -2.71 -10.55
C ALA A 273 3.54 -2.25 -9.17
N VAL A 274 4.18 -3.17 -8.44
CA VAL A 274 4.78 -2.87 -7.13
C VAL A 274 5.96 -1.91 -7.28
N ALA A 275 6.86 -2.14 -8.25
CA ALA A 275 7.99 -1.25 -8.54
C ALA A 275 7.53 0.17 -8.87
N ARG A 276 6.46 0.28 -9.70
CA ARG A 276 5.84 1.56 -10.03
C ARG A 276 5.27 2.25 -8.79
N LYS A 277 4.56 1.52 -7.92
CA LYS A 277 3.99 2.07 -6.67
C LYS A 277 5.08 2.67 -5.79
N VAL A 278 6.18 1.95 -5.55
CA VAL A 278 7.32 2.43 -4.75
C VAL A 278 7.96 3.66 -5.39
N ARG A 279 8.16 3.66 -6.72
CA ARG A 279 8.70 4.80 -7.48
C ARG A 279 7.82 6.05 -7.32
N LEU A 280 6.52 5.92 -7.53
CA LEU A 280 5.57 7.04 -7.43
C LEU A 280 5.56 7.65 -6.03
N LEU A 281 5.61 6.83 -4.98
CA LEU A 281 5.66 7.32 -3.60
C LEU A 281 6.95 8.08 -3.33
N LYS A 282 8.10 7.54 -3.74
CA LYS A 282 9.40 8.20 -3.58
C LYS A 282 9.48 9.51 -4.35
N GLU A 283 9.03 9.55 -5.60
CA GLU A 283 8.98 10.75 -6.44
C GLU A 283 8.10 11.85 -5.83
N ASN A 284 7.10 11.48 -5.04
CA ASN A 284 6.24 12.42 -4.32
C ASN A 284 6.74 12.77 -2.91
N GLY A 285 7.99 12.43 -2.59
CA GLY A 285 8.70 12.92 -1.40
C GLY A 285 8.55 12.06 -0.16
N TYR A 286 7.95 10.87 -0.26
CA TYR A 286 7.92 9.91 0.84
C TYR A 286 9.21 9.10 0.89
N ASN A 287 9.81 9.01 2.06
CA ASN A 287 11.00 8.17 2.30
C ASN A 287 10.66 6.86 3.00
N ALA A 288 9.37 6.63 3.32
CA ALA A 288 8.91 5.44 4.02
C ALA A 288 7.50 5.03 3.61
N ILE A 289 7.20 3.75 3.75
CA ILE A 289 5.90 3.13 3.54
C ILE A 289 5.47 2.43 4.83
N ARG A 290 4.19 2.60 5.24
CA ARG A 290 3.50 1.71 6.16
C ARG A 290 2.60 0.78 5.37
N SER A 291 2.84 -0.52 5.52
CA SER A 291 2.01 -1.57 4.92
C SER A 291 0.70 -1.70 5.71
N ALA A 292 -0.30 -0.93 5.35
CA ALA A 292 -1.59 -0.90 6.05
C ALA A 292 -2.54 -1.96 5.48
N HIS A 293 -3.12 -2.83 6.25
CA HIS A 293 -2.83 -3.20 7.65
C HIS A 293 -2.55 -4.70 7.64
N ASN A 294 -1.47 -5.11 6.98
CA ASN A 294 -1.07 -6.50 6.76
C ASN A 294 0.39 -6.60 6.30
N PRO A 295 1.04 -7.77 6.45
CA PRO A 295 2.40 -7.97 5.97
C PRO A 295 2.53 -7.76 4.46
N CYS A 296 3.53 -6.98 4.07
CA CYS A 296 3.78 -6.67 2.67
C CYS A 296 4.34 -7.86 1.89
N SER A 297 4.32 -7.77 0.55
CA SER A 297 4.87 -8.80 -0.32
C SER A 297 6.40 -8.73 -0.38
N LYS A 298 7.05 -9.85 -0.75
CA LYS A 298 8.49 -9.88 -1.07
C LYS A 298 8.84 -8.90 -2.19
N ALA A 299 7.97 -8.77 -3.19
CA ALA A 299 8.17 -7.81 -4.28
C ALA A 299 8.26 -6.36 -3.76
N LEU A 300 7.41 -5.97 -2.79
CA LEU A 300 7.47 -4.63 -2.20
C LEU A 300 8.79 -4.40 -1.45
N LEU A 301 9.24 -5.37 -0.67
CA LEU A 301 10.49 -5.28 0.07
C LEU A 301 11.69 -5.17 -0.87
N THR A 302 11.75 -6.02 -1.89
CA THR A 302 12.81 -5.99 -2.91
C THR A 302 12.89 -4.63 -3.60
N GLU A 303 11.74 -4.05 -3.97
CA GLU A 303 11.70 -2.75 -4.61
C GLU A 303 12.04 -1.62 -3.63
N CYS A 304 11.63 -1.71 -2.38
CA CYS A 304 12.01 -0.74 -1.35
C CYS A 304 13.50 -0.80 -1.04
N ASP A 305 14.12 -1.99 -1.01
CA ASP A 305 15.57 -2.15 -0.88
C ASP A 305 16.32 -1.49 -2.03
N ARG A 306 15.87 -1.76 -3.26
CA ARG A 306 16.50 -1.29 -4.51
C ARG A 306 16.34 0.21 -4.72
N GLN A 307 15.13 0.73 -4.44
CA GLN A 307 14.81 2.14 -4.66
C GLN A 307 15.15 3.03 -3.46
N GLY A 308 15.44 2.46 -2.30
CA GLY A 308 15.74 3.21 -1.08
C GLY A 308 14.47 3.85 -0.49
N VAL A 309 13.56 3.01 0.01
CA VAL A 309 12.36 3.44 0.75
C VAL A 309 12.28 2.60 2.02
N LEU A 310 12.13 3.24 3.17
CA LEU A 310 11.97 2.55 4.46
C LEU A 310 10.61 1.87 4.53
N VAL A 311 10.51 0.78 5.30
CA VAL A 311 9.26 0.05 5.49
C VAL A 311 8.98 -0.11 6.99
N MET A 312 7.76 0.24 7.39
CA MET A 312 7.13 -0.26 8.59
C MET A 312 6.19 -1.40 8.15
N ASP A 313 6.60 -2.65 8.38
CA ASP A 313 5.75 -3.80 8.07
C ASP A 313 4.78 -4.04 9.22
N GLU A 314 3.49 -4.07 8.90
CA GLU A 314 2.42 -4.16 9.88
C GLU A 314 1.75 -5.53 9.82
N TYR A 315 1.49 -6.11 10.98
CA TYR A 315 0.96 -7.45 11.06
C TYR A 315 -0.53 -7.50 10.70
N ILE A 316 -1.39 -6.73 11.42
CA ILE A 316 -2.83 -6.95 11.30
C ILE A 316 -3.66 -5.73 11.72
N ASP A 317 -4.90 -5.66 11.21
CA ASP A 317 -5.86 -4.59 11.52
C ASP A 317 -6.60 -4.79 12.87
N HIS A 318 -6.66 -6.00 13.41
CA HIS A 318 -7.43 -6.36 14.60
C HIS A 318 -6.76 -7.49 15.37
N TRP A 319 -7.05 -7.61 16.66
CA TRP A 319 -6.57 -8.74 17.45
C TRP A 319 -7.71 -9.73 17.73
N TYR A 320 -8.30 -9.69 18.94
CA TYR A 320 -9.36 -10.62 19.38
C TYR A 320 -10.75 -9.96 19.49
N ILE A 321 -10.92 -8.75 18.93
CA ILE A 321 -12.21 -8.07 18.82
C ILE A 321 -12.49 -7.81 17.33
N HIS A 322 -13.62 -8.30 16.84
CA HIS A 322 -14.01 -8.13 15.45
C HIS A 322 -14.17 -6.67 15.03
N LYS A 323 -13.69 -6.33 13.84
CA LYS A 323 -13.98 -5.10 13.11
C LYS A 323 -14.98 -5.35 11.97
N THR A 324 -15.02 -6.57 11.45
CA THR A 324 -16.01 -7.05 10.49
C THR A 324 -16.54 -8.42 10.93
N GLU A 325 -17.67 -8.86 10.34
CA GLU A 325 -18.38 -10.05 10.80
C GLU A 325 -17.59 -11.35 10.66
N HIS A 326 -16.78 -11.45 9.61
CA HIS A 326 -16.05 -12.66 9.22
C HIS A 326 -14.54 -12.44 9.11
N ASP A 327 -13.99 -11.50 9.89
CA ASP A 327 -12.55 -11.25 9.89
C ASP A 327 -11.75 -12.36 10.59
N TYR A 328 -10.43 -12.20 10.63
CA TYR A 328 -9.48 -13.21 11.11
C TYR A 328 -9.53 -13.48 12.64
N VAL A 329 -10.34 -12.77 13.40
CA VAL A 329 -10.36 -12.82 14.89
C VAL A 329 -10.47 -14.25 15.45
N ASP A 330 -11.26 -15.12 14.80
CA ASP A 330 -11.47 -16.50 15.25
C ASP A 330 -10.17 -17.34 15.25
N TYR A 331 -9.21 -16.97 14.44
CA TYR A 331 -7.91 -17.66 14.32
C TYR A 331 -6.78 -16.95 15.06
N PHE A 332 -6.94 -15.66 15.39
CA PHE A 332 -5.88 -14.81 15.90
C PHE A 332 -5.13 -15.42 17.10
N ASN A 333 -5.85 -15.92 18.11
CA ASN A 333 -5.23 -16.42 19.34
C ASN A 333 -4.28 -17.61 19.11
N ASP A 334 -4.60 -18.48 18.13
CA ASP A 334 -3.86 -19.69 17.82
C ASP A 334 -2.70 -19.46 16.85
N TRP A 335 -2.81 -18.40 16.01
CA TRP A 335 -1.91 -18.23 14.87
C TRP A 335 -0.99 -17.01 14.96
N TRP A 336 -1.22 -16.01 15.79
CA TRP A 336 -0.46 -14.77 15.75
C TRP A 336 1.07 -14.95 15.90
N ARG A 337 1.53 -15.96 16.67
CA ARG A 337 2.95 -16.25 16.80
C ARG A 337 3.56 -16.80 15.51
N GLN A 338 2.84 -17.69 14.85
CA GLN A 338 3.28 -18.20 13.56
C GLN A 338 3.27 -17.10 12.50
N ASP A 339 2.22 -16.27 12.47
CA ASP A 339 2.12 -15.16 11.52
C ASP A 339 3.25 -14.15 11.67
N LEU A 340 3.57 -13.76 12.92
CA LEU A 340 4.71 -12.87 13.19
C LEU A 340 6.06 -13.53 12.86
N THR A 341 6.19 -14.84 13.09
CA THR A 341 7.40 -15.58 12.72
C THR A 341 7.58 -15.54 11.19
N ASP A 342 6.55 -15.86 10.43
CA ASP A 342 6.60 -15.86 8.95
C ASP A 342 6.84 -14.46 8.40
N MET A 343 6.28 -13.42 9.02
CA MET A 343 6.55 -12.03 8.67
C MET A 343 8.03 -11.69 8.85
N VAL A 344 8.59 -11.97 10.04
CA VAL A 344 10.01 -11.68 10.35
C VAL A 344 10.95 -12.53 9.49
N GLU A 345 10.64 -13.80 9.25
CA GLU A 345 11.44 -14.67 8.37
C GLU A 345 11.55 -14.08 6.95
N LYS A 346 10.46 -13.56 6.43
CA LYS A 346 10.42 -12.85 5.14
C LYS A 346 11.24 -11.56 5.17
N ASP A 347 11.19 -10.80 6.26
CA ASP A 347 11.72 -9.42 6.37
C ASP A 347 13.20 -9.37 6.72
N TYR A 348 13.75 -10.43 7.32
CA TYR A 348 15.00 -10.40 8.09
C TYR A 348 16.17 -9.79 7.33
N ASN A 349 16.41 -10.20 6.07
CA ASN A 349 17.52 -9.74 5.25
C ASN A 349 17.28 -8.41 4.55
N HIS A 350 16.03 -7.88 4.58
CA HIS A 350 15.67 -6.64 3.89
C HIS A 350 16.10 -5.39 4.68
N PRO A 351 17.06 -4.60 4.17
CA PRO A 351 17.51 -3.39 4.86
C PRO A 351 16.45 -2.30 4.93
N CYS A 352 15.47 -2.30 4.03
CA CYS A 352 14.37 -1.33 4.03
C CYS A 352 13.44 -1.48 5.22
N VAL A 353 13.26 -2.69 5.77
CA VAL A 353 12.41 -2.89 6.96
C VAL A 353 13.11 -2.33 8.19
N VAL A 354 12.53 -1.31 8.79
CA VAL A 354 13.12 -0.59 9.92
C VAL A 354 12.21 -0.53 11.16
N LEU A 355 10.95 -0.94 11.00
CA LEU A 355 9.94 -1.00 12.06
C LEU A 355 9.02 -2.21 11.87
N TYR A 356 8.60 -2.83 12.97
CA TYR A 356 7.47 -3.75 13.02
C TYR A 356 6.29 -3.10 13.72
N SER A 357 5.08 -3.26 13.15
CA SER A 357 3.83 -2.85 13.80
C SER A 357 2.96 -4.06 14.10
N THR A 358 2.52 -4.17 15.36
CA THR A 358 1.74 -5.32 15.83
C THR A 358 0.26 -5.21 15.55
N GLY A 359 -0.24 -4.04 15.13
CA GLY A 359 -1.65 -3.86 14.80
C GLY A 359 -2.05 -2.43 14.54
N ASN A 360 -3.26 -2.28 14.00
CA ASN A 360 -3.88 -0.99 13.68
C ASN A 360 -5.16 -0.78 14.48
N GLU A 361 -5.27 0.36 15.16
CA GLU A 361 -6.50 0.82 15.84
C GLU A 361 -7.20 -0.28 16.66
N VAL A 362 -6.40 -1.13 17.30
CA VAL A 362 -6.89 -2.23 18.12
C VAL A 362 -7.42 -1.70 19.45
N SER A 363 -8.74 -1.75 19.62
CA SER A 363 -9.43 -1.24 20.83
C SER A 363 -9.03 -1.99 22.11
N GLU A 364 -8.49 -3.18 21.92
CA GLU A 364 -7.95 -4.06 22.98
C GLU A 364 -6.86 -3.41 23.78
N THR A 365 -6.09 -2.49 23.22
CA THR A 365 -5.02 -1.76 23.91
C THR A 365 -5.51 -0.88 25.06
N ALA A 366 -6.84 -0.64 25.19
CA ALA A 366 -7.46 -0.01 26.35
C ALA A 366 -7.83 -0.99 27.47
N GLN A 367 -7.65 -2.31 27.27
CA GLN A 367 -8.06 -3.38 28.16
C GLN A 367 -6.82 -4.06 28.79
N LYS A 368 -6.96 -4.59 30.02
CA LYS A 368 -5.83 -5.27 30.71
C LYS A 368 -5.20 -6.39 29.88
N ARG A 369 -6.02 -7.24 29.21
CA ARG A 369 -5.53 -8.33 28.37
C ARG A 369 -4.78 -7.79 27.15
N GLY A 370 -5.29 -6.77 26.48
CA GLY A 370 -4.65 -6.18 25.32
C GLY A 370 -3.37 -5.43 25.67
N ILE A 371 -3.31 -4.75 26.83
CA ILE A 371 -2.08 -4.13 27.34
C ILE A 371 -1.00 -5.21 27.58
N ALA A 372 -1.36 -6.34 28.19
CA ALA A 372 -0.45 -7.46 28.38
C ALA A 372 0.00 -8.07 27.04
N LEU A 373 -0.93 -8.23 26.10
CA LEU A 373 -0.63 -8.74 24.76
C LEU A 373 0.29 -7.80 23.98
N THR A 374 0.14 -6.48 24.12
CA THR A 374 1.07 -5.51 23.52
C THR A 374 2.52 -5.81 23.92
N LYS A 375 2.75 -6.06 25.22
CA LYS A 375 4.09 -6.43 25.72
C LYS A 375 4.53 -7.79 25.18
N GLU A 376 3.66 -8.78 25.22
CA GLU A 376 3.96 -10.15 24.77
C GLU A 376 4.36 -10.18 23.29
N MET A 377 3.65 -9.45 22.43
CA MET A 377 3.99 -9.35 20.99
C MET A 377 5.30 -8.60 20.77
N THR A 378 5.55 -7.51 21.52
CA THR A 378 6.82 -6.78 21.45
C THR A 378 8.00 -7.67 21.86
N ASP A 379 7.90 -8.35 23.00
CA ASP A 379 8.94 -9.27 23.48
C ASP A 379 9.16 -10.45 22.51
N PHE A 380 8.08 -10.96 21.91
CA PHE A 380 8.15 -12.04 20.93
C PHE A 380 8.87 -11.62 19.66
N LEU A 381 8.56 -10.44 19.12
CA LEU A 381 9.24 -9.89 17.94
C LEU A 381 10.73 -9.65 18.22
N HIS A 382 11.09 -9.11 19.40
CA HIS A 382 12.50 -8.96 19.80
C HIS A 382 13.21 -10.30 19.96
N GLY A 383 12.48 -11.36 20.32
CA GLY A 383 13.03 -12.72 20.33
C GLY A 383 13.38 -13.27 18.97
N LEU A 384 12.69 -12.79 17.92
CA LEU A 384 12.95 -13.15 16.51
C LEU A 384 13.99 -12.22 15.87
N ASP A 385 13.88 -10.93 16.13
CA ASP A 385 14.76 -9.87 15.61
C ASP A 385 14.78 -8.64 16.54
N ASP A 386 15.86 -8.46 17.25
CA ASP A 386 16.10 -7.34 18.17
C ASP A 386 16.76 -6.12 17.49
N SER A 387 16.92 -6.15 16.16
CA SER A 387 17.57 -5.08 15.39
C SER A 387 16.59 -4.01 14.88
N ARG A 388 15.28 -4.17 15.14
CA ARG A 388 14.20 -3.28 14.70
C ARG A 388 13.26 -2.96 15.86
N PRO A 389 12.85 -1.69 16.04
CA PRO A 389 11.86 -1.32 17.05
C PRO A 389 10.46 -1.82 16.68
N VAL A 390 9.63 -1.95 17.72
CA VAL A 390 8.25 -2.41 17.63
C VAL A 390 7.29 -1.29 18.02
N THR A 391 6.21 -1.16 17.26
CA THR A 391 5.12 -0.21 17.49
C THR A 391 3.74 -0.89 17.35
N CYS A 392 2.69 -0.15 17.60
CA CYS A 392 1.30 -0.47 17.25
C CYS A 392 0.56 0.85 16.99
N GLY A 393 -0.21 0.91 15.91
CA GLY A 393 -1.03 2.06 15.58
C GLY A 393 -2.24 2.16 16.51
N VAL A 394 -2.26 3.16 17.39
CA VAL A 394 -3.35 3.36 18.35
C VAL A 394 -4.10 4.64 18.04
N ASN A 395 -5.38 4.53 17.66
CA ASN A 395 -6.26 5.67 17.58
C ASN A 395 -6.69 6.08 18.99
N ILE A 396 -6.06 7.13 19.49
CA ILE A 396 -6.13 7.54 20.89
C ILE A 396 -7.56 7.87 21.32
N PHE A 397 -8.29 8.62 20.49
CA PHE A 397 -9.65 9.02 20.82
C PHE A 397 -10.63 7.86 20.72
N PHE A 398 -10.49 7.05 19.69
CA PHE A 398 -11.37 5.87 19.52
C PHE A 398 -11.13 4.81 20.58
N ASN A 399 -9.89 4.63 21.00
CA ASN A 399 -9.55 3.73 22.10
C ASN A 399 -10.28 4.11 23.40
N PHE A 400 -10.33 5.40 23.69
CA PHE A 400 -11.12 5.91 24.83
C PHE A 400 -12.61 5.66 24.62
N LEU A 401 -13.20 6.02 23.48
CA LEU A 401 -14.61 5.84 23.20
C LEU A 401 -15.01 4.35 23.23
N SER A 402 -14.20 3.47 22.66
CA SER A 402 -14.41 2.02 22.69
C SER A 402 -14.39 1.49 24.12
N SER A 403 -13.50 2.01 24.99
CA SER A 403 -13.43 1.60 26.39
C SER A 403 -14.67 1.93 27.23
N ILE A 404 -15.53 2.82 26.72
CA ILE A 404 -16.82 3.18 27.32
C ILE A 404 -18.02 2.68 26.50
N GLY A 405 -17.78 1.76 25.55
CA GLY A 405 -18.80 1.00 24.83
C GLY A 405 -19.25 1.57 23.49
N PHE A 406 -18.62 2.64 22.99
CA PHE A 406 -18.94 3.16 21.66
C PHE A 406 -18.19 2.42 20.55
N GLY A 407 -18.87 2.09 19.46
CA GLY A 407 -18.29 1.50 18.25
C GLY A 407 -17.70 0.10 18.42
N VAL A 408 -17.97 -0.61 19.51
CA VAL A 408 -17.47 -1.97 19.76
C VAL A 408 -18.38 -3.00 19.10
N TYR A 409 -17.80 -3.98 18.41
CA TYR A 409 -18.50 -5.14 17.87
C TYR A 409 -19.13 -5.97 19.00
N SER A 410 -20.30 -6.54 18.73
CA SER A 410 -21.00 -7.44 19.63
C SER A 410 -21.84 -8.41 18.80
N ASP A 411 -21.60 -9.71 18.96
CA ASP A 411 -22.34 -10.78 18.27
C ASP A 411 -23.86 -10.65 18.47
N GLU A 412 -24.30 -10.26 19.67
CA GLU A 412 -25.71 -10.03 19.95
C GLU A 412 -26.31 -8.89 19.12
N LYS A 413 -25.54 -7.80 18.93
CA LYS A 413 -25.97 -6.69 18.07
C LYS A 413 -25.97 -7.10 16.60
N ALA A 414 -24.93 -7.78 16.12
CA ALA A 414 -24.83 -8.28 14.75
C ALA A 414 -25.98 -9.24 14.42
N LYS A 415 -26.30 -10.18 15.32
CA LYS A 415 -27.43 -11.11 15.16
C LYS A 415 -28.76 -10.39 15.07
N LYS A 416 -29.03 -9.43 15.98
CA LYS A 416 -30.25 -8.61 15.93
C LYS A 416 -30.38 -7.78 14.64
N GLU A 417 -29.28 -7.31 14.11
CA GLU A 417 -29.25 -6.56 12.85
C GLU A 417 -29.50 -7.48 11.65
N ALA A 418 -28.91 -8.67 11.63
CA ALA A 418 -29.17 -9.68 10.61
C ALA A 418 -30.65 -10.10 10.60
N GLU A 419 -31.23 -10.36 11.77
CA GLU A 419 -32.66 -10.68 11.90
C GLU A 419 -33.58 -9.54 11.41
N ARG A 420 -33.17 -8.28 11.64
CA ARG A 420 -33.92 -7.10 11.14
C ARG A 420 -33.81 -6.95 9.64
N ALA A 421 -32.60 -7.18 9.09
CA ALA A 421 -32.33 -7.13 7.65
C ALA A 421 -33.15 -8.21 6.91
N GLU A 422 -33.21 -9.43 7.45
CA GLU A 422 -33.98 -10.53 6.87
C GLU A 422 -35.49 -10.23 6.89
N LYS A 423 -36.00 -9.67 8.00
CA LYS A 423 -37.40 -9.24 8.10
C LYS A 423 -37.76 -8.10 7.15
N ALA A 424 -36.82 -7.15 6.94
CA ALA A 424 -37.02 -6.07 5.98
C ALA A 424 -37.03 -6.60 4.53
N LYS A 425 -36.13 -7.54 4.22
CA LYS A 425 -36.10 -8.24 2.92
C LYS A 425 -37.41 -8.98 2.63
N GLN A 426 -37.97 -9.69 3.62
CA GLN A 426 -39.26 -10.38 3.51
C GLN A 426 -40.42 -9.42 3.29
N ARG A 427 -40.29 -8.15 3.70
CA ARG A 427 -41.32 -7.10 3.51
C ARG A 427 -41.13 -6.28 2.26
N GLY A 428 -40.10 -6.55 1.44
CA GLY A 428 -39.75 -5.74 0.26
C GLY A 428 -39.25 -4.32 0.59
N GLU A 429 -38.86 -4.09 1.86
CA GLU A 429 -38.30 -2.84 2.33
C GLU A 429 -36.79 -2.80 1.98
N LYS A 430 -36.22 -1.60 1.68
CA LYS A 430 -34.76 -1.47 1.55
C LYS A 430 -34.10 -1.95 2.83
N ALA A 431 -33.11 -2.83 2.71
CA ALA A 431 -32.33 -3.30 3.85
C ALA A 431 -31.78 -2.10 4.63
N ALA A 432 -32.06 -2.07 5.93
CA ALA A 432 -31.49 -1.04 6.80
C ALA A 432 -29.96 -1.15 6.72
N LYS A 433 -29.25 -0.01 6.55
CA LYS A 433 -27.78 0.00 6.55
C LYS A 433 -27.27 -0.70 7.82
N LYS A 434 -26.38 -1.69 7.66
CA LYS A 434 -25.68 -2.31 8.80
C LYS A 434 -24.97 -1.21 9.59
N LYS A 435 -25.02 -1.27 10.91
CA LYS A 435 -24.32 -0.31 11.76
C LYS A 435 -22.82 -0.62 11.70
N ALA A 436 -22.04 0.35 11.28
CA ALA A 436 -20.61 0.26 11.31
C ALA A 436 -20.07 0.08 12.74
N VAL A 437 -19.00 -0.70 12.90
CA VAL A 437 -18.28 -0.91 14.17
C VAL A 437 -16.78 -0.71 13.95
N GLY A 438 -16.00 -0.63 15.03
CA GLY A 438 -14.55 -0.44 14.95
C GLY A 438 -14.15 0.82 14.17
N SER A 439 -13.09 0.75 13.42
CA SER A 439 -12.58 1.89 12.63
C SER A 439 -13.60 2.45 11.64
N GLN A 440 -14.44 1.60 11.03
CA GLN A 440 -15.48 2.09 10.11
C GLN A 440 -16.54 2.96 10.79
N PHE A 441 -16.93 2.64 12.03
CA PHE A 441 -17.84 3.51 12.81
C PHE A 441 -17.22 4.88 13.04
N PHE A 442 -15.93 4.90 13.37
CA PHE A 442 -15.22 6.13 13.66
C PHE A 442 -14.89 6.93 12.40
N ASN A 443 -14.63 6.26 11.27
CA ASN A 443 -14.49 6.91 9.97
C ASN A 443 -15.77 7.65 9.58
N ASN A 444 -16.92 7.01 9.74
CA ASN A 444 -18.21 7.64 9.49
C ASN A 444 -18.45 8.83 10.42
N LEU A 445 -18.07 8.73 11.70
CA LEU A 445 -18.20 9.82 12.66
C LEU A 445 -17.27 10.98 12.31
N ALA A 446 -16.03 10.71 11.93
CA ALA A 446 -15.08 11.72 11.47
C ALA A 446 -15.52 12.38 10.16
N GLY A 447 -16.06 11.61 9.21
CA GLY A 447 -16.65 12.13 7.97
C GLY A 447 -17.77 13.14 8.23
N LEU A 448 -18.52 12.95 9.32
CA LEU A 448 -19.60 13.85 9.72
C LEU A 448 -19.11 15.09 10.52
N LEU A 449 -18.12 14.91 11.42
CA LEU A 449 -17.69 15.93 12.38
C LEU A 449 -16.37 16.61 12.02
N GLY A 450 -15.68 16.10 11.00
CA GLY A 450 -14.38 16.61 10.53
C GLY A 450 -13.18 16.11 11.32
N ASP A 451 -11.99 16.32 10.78
CA ASP A 451 -10.69 15.90 11.33
C ASP A 451 -10.35 16.58 12.68
N GLU A 452 -10.70 17.83 12.83
CA GLU A 452 -10.46 18.60 14.06
C GLU A 452 -11.14 17.97 15.29
N PHE A 453 -12.32 17.37 15.14
CA PHE A 453 -13.02 16.68 16.22
C PHE A 453 -12.18 15.53 16.77
N MET A 454 -11.61 14.71 15.91
CA MET A 454 -10.74 13.58 16.30
C MET A 454 -9.48 14.06 17.01
N LYS A 455 -8.78 15.03 16.43
CA LYS A 455 -7.52 15.59 16.96
C LYS A 455 -7.73 16.23 18.34
N ARG A 456 -8.81 16.99 18.54
CA ARG A 456 -9.18 17.60 19.83
C ARG A 456 -9.66 16.55 20.83
N GLY A 457 -10.46 15.59 20.40
CA GLY A 457 -10.91 14.46 21.23
C GLY A 457 -9.73 13.69 21.83
N ALA A 458 -8.67 13.46 21.06
CA ALA A 458 -7.46 12.77 21.52
C ALA A 458 -6.75 13.49 22.70
N THR A 459 -6.99 14.77 22.94
CA THR A 459 -6.38 15.53 24.07
C THR A 459 -7.06 15.32 25.41
N LEU A 460 -8.19 14.63 25.47
CA LEU A 460 -8.92 14.39 26.71
C LEU A 460 -8.09 13.54 27.68
N HIS A 461 -8.19 13.85 28.97
CA HIS A 461 -7.47 13.09 30.02
C HIS A 461 -7.80 11.58 30.00
N GLY A 462 -9.06 11.21 29.73
CA GLY A 462 -9.46 9.81 29.60
C GLY A 462 -8.73 9.05 28.50
N CYS A 463 -8.38 9.73 27.42
CA CYS A 463 -7.57 9.16 26.33
C CYS A 463 -6.17 8.78 26.78
N ASP A 464 -5.52 9.63 27.59
CA ASP A 464 -4.23 9.31 28.19
C ASP A 464 -4.32 8.10 29.12
N VAL A 465 -5.29 8.08 30.01
CA VAL A 465 -5.49 6.97 30.98
C VAL A 465 -5.68 5.63 30.26
N LYS A 466 -6.32 5.64 29.09
CA LYS A 466 -6.63 4.40 28.35
C LYS A 466 -5.57 3.96 27.35
N THR A 467 -4.55 4.77 27.10
CA THR A 467 -3.51 4.45 26.10
C THR A 467 -2.11 4.38 26.67
N ARG A 468 -1.81 5.06 27.79
CA ARG A 468 -0.46 5.21 28.32
C ARG A 468 0.24 3.89 28.66
N ASP A 469 -0.51 2.90 29.19
CA ASP A 469 0.05 1.63 29.62
C ASP A 469 0.39 0.72 28.42
N ALA A 470 -0.40 0.76 27.35
CA ALA A 470 -0.08 0.09 26.08
C ALA A 470 1.16 0.73 25.44
N PHE A 471 1.20 2.08 25.36
CA PHE A 471 2.36 2.79 24.81
C PHE A 471 3.66 2.53 25.59
N ALA A 472 3.59 2.21 26.88
CA ALA A 472 4.75 1.87 27.70
C ALA A 472 5.34 0.48 27.36
N ASN A 473 4.61 -0.34 26.65
CA ASN A 473 5.00 -1.69 26.24
C ASN A 473 5.52 -1.76 24.78
N MET A 474 5.67 -0.62 24.12
CA MET A 474 6.21 -0.48 22.76
C MET A 474 7.53 0.27 22.81
N ASP A 475 8.41 0.03 21.85
CA ASP A 475 9.62 0.83 21.70
C ASP A 475 9.29 2.24 21.22
N ILE A 476 8.38 2.35 20.27
CA ILE A 476 7.90 3.61 19.70
C ILE A 476 6.38 3.63 19.78
N ALA A 477 5.81 4.62 20.44
CA ALA A 477 4.37 4.75 20.57
C ALA A 477 3.75 5.26 19.26
N GLY A 478 2.92 4.43 18.61
CA GLY A 478 2.22 4.73 17.36
C GLY A 478 0.92 5.47 17.60
N TYR A 479 0.85 6.72 17.18
CA TYR A 479 -0.32 7.60 17.35
C TYR A 479 -1.08 7.75 16.04
N ASN A 480 -2.31 7.23 15.98
CA ASN A 480 -3.21 7.56 14.88
C ASN A 480 -3.97 8.85 15.23
N TYR A 481 -3.85 9.87 14.36
CA TYR A 481 -4.54 11.18 14.44
C TYR A 481 -4.34 11.95 15.75
N GLY A 482 -3.16 11.80 16.39
CA GLY A 482 -2.85 12.32 17.71
C GLY A 482 -1.97 13.58 17.78
N ILE A 483 -1.81 14.34 16.68
CA ILE A 483 -0.82 15.44 16.58
C ILE A 483 -0.92 16.49 17.70
N TYR A 484 -2.14 16.77 18.20
CA TYR A 484 -2.30 17.76 19.29
C TYR A 484 -1.79 17.27 20.65
N ARG A 485 -1.47 15.97 20.77
CA ARG A 485 -0.87 15.40 21.97
C ARG A 485 0.64 15.40 21.97
N TYR A 486 1.30 15.47 20.82
CA TYR A 486 2.75 15.26 20.72
C TYR A 486 3.54 16.10 21.74
N LYS A 487 3.41 17.41 21.75
CA LYS A 487 4.13 18.30 22.69
C LYS A 487 3.83 17.99 24.17
N HIS A 488 2.59 17.72 24.50
CA HIS A 488 2.16 17.40 25.85
C HIS A 488 2.78 16.07 26.31
N ASP A 489 2.69 15.04 25.49
CA ASP A 489 3.13 13.69 25.84
C ASP A 489 4.65 13.57 25.85
N LEU A 490 5.36 14.24 24.93
CA LEU A 490 6.82 14.35 24.96
C LEU A 490 7.33 15.01 26.25
N LYS A 491 6.59 15.97 26.81
CA LYS A 491 6.91 16.57 28.11
C LYS A 491 6.56 15.64 29.27
N LYS A 492 5.39 14.98 29.21
CA LYS A 492 4.87 14.14 30.29
C LYS A 492 5.63 12.82 30.43
N TYR A 493 6.08 12.27 29.32
CA TYR A 493 6.77 10.98 29.22
C TYR A 493 8.17 11.17 28.59
N PRO A 494 9.20 11.51 29.41
CA PRO A 494 10.52 11.91 28.90
C PRO A 494 11.27 10.84 28.10
N GLN A 495 10.91 9.55 28.26
CA GLN A 495 11.54 8.43 27.54
C GLN A 495 10.74 7.99 26.31
N ARG A 496 9.52 8.49 26.13
CA ARG A 496 8.64 8.04 25.05
C ARG A 496 9.11 8.59 23.71
N LEU A 497 9.28 7.68 22.75
CA LEU A 497 9.34 8.03 21.34
C LEU A 497 7.92 8.03 20.78
N ILE A 498 7.62 8.95 19.87
CA ILE A 498 6.31 9.09 19.25
C ILE A 498 6.47 8.98 17.73
N LEU A 499 5.60 8.19 17.13
CA LEU A 499 5.41 8.06 15.69
C LEU A 499 3.97 8.42 15.35
N GLY A 500 3.75 9.33 14.41
CA GLY A 500 2.45 9.47 13.77
C GLY A 500 2.23 8.27 12.86
N SER A 501 1.67 7.18 13.40
CA SER A 501 1.47 5.96 12.62
C SER A 501 0.39 6.12 11.55
N GLU A 502 -0.55 7.07 11.77
CA GLU A 502 -1.56 7.45 10.80
C GLU A 502 -2.02 8.90 11.03
N THR A 503 -1.92 9.74 10.02
CA THR A 503 -2.16 11.19 10.17
C THR A 503 -2.92 11.78 9.00
N PHE A 504 -3.54 12.94 9.23
CA PHE A 504 -4.16 13.69 8.15
C PHE A 504 -3.13 14.43 7.31
N CYS A 505 -3.41 14.59 6.02
CA CYS A 505 -2.57 15.33 5.09
C CYS A 505 -2.23 16.74 5.59
N ASN A 506 -3.22 17.48 6.09
CA ASN A 506 -3.06 18.86 6.56
C ASN A 506 -2.17 19.02 7.81
N ASP A 507 -1.77 17.93 8.43
CA ASP A 507 -0.86 17.95 9.59
C ASP A 507 0.63 17.83 9.19
N ALA A 508 0.94 17.50 7.92
CA ALA A 508 2.29 17.21 7.47
C ALA A 508 3.30 18.34 7.72
N TYR A 509 2.94 19.59 7.43
CA TYR A 509 3.80 20.75 7.69
C TYR A 509 4.08 20.91 9.20
N LYS A 510 3.03 20.86 10.01
CA LYS A 510 3.12 20.99 11.46
C LYS A 510 3.95 19.88 12.11
N PHE A 511 3.75 18.66 11.62
CA PHE A 511 4.58 17.51 12.02
C PHE A 511 6.05 17.80 11.72
N ARG A 512 6.37 18.18 10.48
CA ARG A 512 7.76 18.38 10.05
C ARG A 512 8.46 19.46 10.87
N GLU A 513 7.80 20.61 11.10
CA GLU A 513 8.37 21.69 11.92
C GLU A 513 8.60 21.27 13.38
N LEU A 514 7.70 20.44 13.92
CA LEU A 514 7.85 19.92 15.28
C LEU A 514 8.97 18.88 15.36
N ALA A 515 9.02 17.96 14.39
CA ALA A 515 10.02 16.89 14.35
C ALA A 515 11.44 17.43 14.22
N LYS A 516 11.66 18.57 13.53
CA LYS A 516 12.98 19.21 13.50
C LYS A 516 13.49 19.61 14.88
N GLN A 517 12.60 19.98 15.80
CA GLN A 517 12.92 20.48 17.14
C GLN A 517 12.92 19.36 18.21
N GLU A 518 12.15 18.30 18.01
CA GLU A 518 11.89 17.24 18.98
C GLU A 518 12.43 15.89 18.48
N PRO A 519 13.64 15.46 18.90
CA PRO A 519 14.24 14.21 18.43
C PRO A 519 13.38 12.98 18.63
N ARG A 520 12.63 12.92 19.73
CA ARG A 520 11.76 11.80 20.09
C ARG A 520 10.47 11.73 19.30
N LEU A 521 10.17 12.70 18.43
CA LEU A 521 9.17 12.58 17.39
C LEU A 521 9.86 12.02 16.15
N VAL A 522 9.76 10.70 15.97
CA VAL A 522 10.60 9.94 15.03
C VAL A 522 10.10 9.94 13.60
N GLY A 523 8.80 10.11 13.38
CA GLY A 523 8.24 10.04 12.05
C GLY A 523 6.73 10.25 12.00
N ASP A 524 6.22 10.19 10.77
CA ASP A 524 4.81 10.37 10.43
C ASP A 524 4.47 9.58 9.18
N PHE A 525 3.26 8.99 9.14
CA PHE A 525 2.71 8.29 8.00
C PHE A 525 1.35 8.87 7.63
N VAL A 526 1.29 9.54 6.50
CA VAL A 526 0.04 10.17 6.02
C VAL A 526 -0.94 9.12 5.48
N TRP A 527 -2.21 9.22 5.83
CA TRP A 527 -3.28 8.45 5.24
C TRP A 527 -3.90 9.18 4.04
N ALA A 528 -3.84 8.65 2.83
CA ALA A 528 -3.02 7.55 2.35
C ALA A 528 -2.13 8.05 1.22
N GLY A 529 -0.97 7.41 1.01
CA GLY A 529 -0.04 7.81 -0.04
C GLY A 529 -0.61 7.62 -1.43
N MET A 530 -1.20 6.46 -1.69
CA MET A 530 -1.85 6.11 -2.95
C MET A 530 -3.28 5.67 -2.70
N ASP A 531 -4.20 5.98 -3.63
CA ASP A 531 -5.59 5.54 -3.52
C ASP A 531 -5.72 4.03 -3.69
N TYR A 532 -6.80 3.47 -3.15
CA TYR A 532 -7.01 2.04 -3.04
C TYR A 532 -8.48 1.67 -3.18
N LEU A 533 -8.73 0.40 -3.49
CA LEU A 533 -10.07 -0.15 -3.66
C LEU A 533 -10.75 -0.46 -2.32
N GLY A 534 -12.06 -0.36 -2.29
CA GLY A 534 -12.86 -0.57 -1.07
C GLY A 534 -12.84 0.63 -0.13
N GLU A 535 -13.34 0.45 1.11
CA GLU A 535 -13.59 1.55 2.06
C GLU A 535 -14.20 2.79 1.39
N VAL A 536 -15.13 2.57 0.48
CA VAL A 536 -15.59 3.58 -0.47
C VAL A 536 -16.03 4.87 0.21
N MET A 537 -15.70 6.00 -0.40
CA MET A 537 -16.01 7.36 0.06
C MET A 537 -15.25 7.85 1.30
N VAL A 538 -14.34 7.11 1.90
CA VAL A 538 -13.61 7.58 3.09
C VAL A 538 -12.96 8.96 2.85
N GLY A 539 -12.34 9.16 1.67
CA GLY A 539 -11.70 10.41 1.29
C GLY A 539 -12.23 11.04 0.01
N SER A 540 -13.35 10.57 -0.53
CA SER A 540 -13.82 11.06 -1.82
C SER A 540 -14.39 12.47 -1.75
N TRP A 541 -14.05 13.30 -2.73
CA TRP A 541 -14.58 14.64 -2.92
C TRP A 541 -15.12 14.77 -4.34
N GLU A 542 -16.34 14.22 -4.54
CA GLU A 542 -16.96 14.09 -5.87
C GLU A 542 -18.21 14.93 -6.00
N TYR A 543 -18.53 15.27 -7.26
CA TYR A 543 -19.69 16.05 -7.66
C TYR A 543 -20.71 15.19 -8.41
N ALA A 544 -21.94 15.70 -8.50
CA ALA A 544 -23.08 14.94 -9.04
C ALA A 544 -22.95 14.53 -10.51
N ASP A 545 -22.06 15.17 -11.26
CA ASP A 545 -21.79 14.84 -12.65
C ASP A 545 -20.83 13.65 -12.83
N TYR A 546 -20.10 13.27 -11.80
CA TYR A 546 -19.27 12.05 -11.76
C TYR A 546 -19.87 10.96 -10.87
N ALA A 547 -20.53 11.33 -9.77
CA ALA A 547 -21.13 10.39 -8.84
C ALA A 547 -22.63 10.67 -8.68
N GLU A 548 -23.46 9.73 -9.10
CA GLU A 548 -24.92 9.87 -9.09
C GLU A 548 -25.49 9.99 -7.66
N THR A 549 -24.77 9.44 -6.67
CA THR A 549 -25.17 9.46 -5.25
C THR A 549 -23.98 9.74 -4.36
N PHE A 550 -24.23 10.26 -3.14
CA PHE A 550 -23.19 10.50 -2.13
C PHE A 550 -23.44 9.62 -0.88
N ASP A 551 -23.93 8.41 -1.09
CA ASP A 551 -24.29 7.50 0.00
C ASP A 551 -23.43 6.23 0.09
N GLY A 552 -22.41 6.11 -0.78
CA GLY A 552 -21.53 4.95 -0.87
C GLY A 552 -22.20 3.73 -1.54
N GLY A 553 -23.29 3.94 -2.28
CA GLY A 553 -24.01 2.86 -2.97
C GLY A 553 -23.24 2.24 -4.12
N LEU A 554 -23.88 1.29 -4.83
CA LEU A 554 -23.30 0.64 -6.00
C LEU A 554 -22.81 1.67 -7.03
N GLY A 555 -21.62 1.45 -7.56
CA GLY A 555 -20.88 2.37 -8.42
C GLY A 555 -19.64 2.93 -7.71
N TRP A 556 -19.69 3.15 -6.40
CA TRP A 556 -18.52 3.53 -5.63
C TRP A 556 -17.58 2.34 -5.50
N VAL A 557 -16.29 2.52 -5.76
CA VAL A 557 -15.30 1.43 -5.84
C VAL A 557 -14.03 1.69 -5.04
N SER A 558 -13.59 2.94 -4.92
CA SER A 558 -12.37 3.31 -4.19
C SER A 558 -12.63 4.26 -3.02
N ALA A 559 -11.63 4.36 -2.16
CA ALA A 559 -11.66 5.23 -0.99
C ALA A 559 -11.62 6.72 -1.36
N GLY A 560 -10.91 7.09 -2.42
CA GLY A 560 -10.67 8.47 -2.81
C GLY A 560 -9.74 9.26 -1.87
N SER A 561 -9.07 8.56 -0.94
CA SER A 561 -8.21 9.18 0.09
C SER A 561 -6.74 9.28 -0.29
N GLY A 562 -6.34 8.76 -1.45
CA GLY A 562 -4.97 8.82 -1.92
C GLY A 562 -4.47 10.22 -2.28
N ARG A 563 -3.24 10.53 -1.90
CA ARG A 563 -2.53 11.73 -2.39
C ARG A 563 -2.14 11.57 -3.85
N ILE A 564 -1.82 10.35 -4.22
CA ILE A 564 -1.67 9.88 -5.61
C ILE A 564 -2.95 9.10 -5.92
N ASP A 565 -3.61 9.40 -7.02
CA ASP A 565 -4.85 8.73 -7.39
C ASP A 565 -4.64 7.28 -7.85
N LEU A 566 -5.74 6.57 -8.11
CA LEU A 566 -5.74 5.15 -8.48
C LEU A 566 -4.96 4.87 -9.79
N THR A 567 -4.80 5.86 -10.65
CA THR A 567 -4.01 5.77 -11.90
C THR A 567 -2.55 6.16 -11.75
N GLY A 568 -2.16 6.64 -10.55
CA GLY A 568 -0.79 7.07 -10.24
C GLY A 568 -0.52 8.55 -10.54
N LYS A 569 -1.55 9.38 -10.69
CA LYS A 569 -1.40 10.83 -10.86
C LYS A 569 -1.30 11.51 -9.50
N PRO A 570 -0.28 12.36 -9.25
CA PRO A 570 -0.22 13.17 -8.05
C PRO A 570 -1.29 14.27 -8.07
N LEU A 571 -2.04 14.38 -6.98
CA LEU A 571 -3.05 15.40 -6.76
C LEU A 571 -2.47 16.62 -6.02
N GLY A 572 -3.25 17.68 -5.82
CA GLY A 572 -2.82 18.86 -5.07
C GLY A 572 -2.29 18.53 -3.67
N GLU A 573 -2.88 17.53 -3.02
CA GLU A 573 -2.41 17.05 -1.71
C GLU A 573 -1.03 16.38 -1.76
N ALA A 574 -0.66 15.70 -2.85
CA ALA A 574 0.68 15.17 -3.02
C ALA A 574 1.71 16.30 -3.18
N LEU A 575 1.36 17.36 -3.92
CA LEU A 575 2.20 18.54 -4.06
C LEU A 575 2.36 19.28 -2.71
N TYR A 576 1.27 19.37 -1.93
CA TYR A 576 1.33 19.92 -0.57
C TYR A 576 2.27 19.11 0.33
N THR A 577 2.08 17.79 0.44
CA THR A 577 2.92 16.96 1.32
C THR A 577 4.37 16.96 0.90
N ARG A 578 4.67 16.99 -0.40
CA ARG A 578 6.02 17.11 -0.94
C ARG A 578 6.76 18.34 -0.42
N VAL A 579 6.09 19.49 -0.46
CA VAL A 579 6.62 20.75 0.08
C VAL A 579 6.62 20.78 1.60
N ALA A 580 5.53 20.31 2.23
CA ALA A 580 5.38 20.29 3.69
C ALA A 580 6.47 19.44 4.37
N LEU A 581 6.83 18.30 3.76
CA LEU A 581 7.85 17.37 4.24
C LEU A 581 9.28 17.72 3.80
N GLU A 582 9.46 18.84 3.07
CA GLU A 582 10.78 19.30 2.58
C GLU A 582 11.46 18.39 1.57
N ALA A 583 10.67 17.65 0.77
CA ALA A 583 11.24 16.94 -0.37
C ALA A 583 11.76 17.93 -1.43
N ASP A 584 11.06 19.06 -1.58
CA ASP A 584 11.53 20.27 -2.24
C ASP A 584 10.82 21.53 -1.68
N ASN A 585 11.11 22.69 -2.22
CA ASN A 585 10.58 23.97 -1.73
C ASN A 585 9.39 24.51 -2.52
N GLY A 586 9.02 23.89 -3.64
CA GLY A 586 8.05 24.45 -4.58
C GLY A 586 8.58 25.70 -5.31
N PRO A 587 7.73 26.59 -5.82
CA PRO A 587 6.27 26.58 -5.69
C PRO A 587 5.57 25.61 -6.62
N TYR A 588 4.40 25.11 -6.21
CA TYR A 588 3.46 24.35 -7.03
C TYR A 588 2.10 25.02 -7.02
N ILE A 589 1.37 24.94 -8.13
CA ILE A 589 0.01 25.45 -8.25
C ILE A 589 -0.94 24.26 -8.40
N ALA A 590 -2.04 24.30 -7.66
CA ALA A 590 -3.19 23.44 -7.90
C ALA A 590 -4.48 24.28 -7.85
N VAL A 591 -5.49 23.86 -8.59
CA VAL A 591 -6.75 24.60 -8.75
C VAL A 591 -7.91 23.66 -8.49
N CYS A 592 -8.83 24.04 -7.60
CA CYS A 592 -10.07 23.33 -7.43
C CYS A 592 -10.90 23.40 -8.73
N PRO A 593 -11.63 22.35 -9.10
CA PRO A 593 -12.44 22.34 -10.33
C PRO A 593 -13.34 23.56 -10.44
N VAL A 594 -13.03 24.46 -11.38
CA VAL A 594 -13.69 25.78 -11.50
C VAL A 594 -15.16 25.64 -11.91
N ASN A 595 -15.47 24.62 -12.72
CA ASN A 595 -16.85 24.28 -13.12
C ASN A 595 -17.74 23.92 -11.92
N HIS A 596 -17.16 23.52 -10.79
CA HIS A 596 -17.87 23.10 -9.58
C HIS A 596 -17.75 24.10 -8.40
N THR A 597 -17.26 25.29 -8.65
CA THR A 597 -17.11 26.28 -7.55
C THR A 597 -18.47 26.60 -6.94
N GLY A 598 -18.65 26.21 -5.68
CA GLY A 598 -19.89 26.38 -4.91
C GLY A 598 -20.88 25.22 -5.02
N ASP A 599 -20.59 24.19 -5.79
CA ASP A 599 -21.44 23.01 -5.89
C ASP A 599 -21.31 22.11 -4.65
N ARG A 600 -22.38 21.36 -4.39
CA ARG A 600 -22.37 20.32 -3.34
C ARG A 600 -21.53 19.16 -3.80
N HIS A 601 -20.71 18.63 -2.89
CA HIS A 601 -19.88 17.45 -3.11
C HIS A 601 -20.10 16.37 -2.04
N SER A 602 -19.54 15.17 -2.25
CA SER A 602 -19.54 14.10 -1.26
C SER A 602 -18.79 14.51 0.02
N PRO A 603 -19.20 14.05 1.21
CA PRO A 603 -18.49 14.37 2.45
C PRO A 603 -17.13 13.67 2.50
N SER A 604 -16.12 14.37 3.03
CA SER A 604 -14.79 13.80 3.22
C SER A 604 -14.10 14.39 4.46
N ALA A 605 -13.50 13.52 5.28
CA ALA A 605 -12.60 13.93 6.38
C ALA A 605 -11.13 13.68 6.04
N TRP A 606 -10.85 12.71 5.14
CA TRP A 606 -9.50 12.30 4.77
C TRP A 606 -9.00 12.96 3.47
N LYS A 607 -9.68 14.01 3.00
CA LYS A 607 -9.23 14.83 1.89
C LYS A 607 -9.21 16.29 2.29
N MET A 608 -8.08 16.94 2.14
CA MET A 608 -7.87 18.35 2.49
C MET A 608 -8.37 19.28 1.39
N THR A 609 -8.23 18.85 0.15
CA THR A 609 -8.59 19.59 -1.06
C THR A 609 -8.82 18.63 -2.23
N ASN A 610 -9.60 19.09 -3.20
CA ASN A 610 -9.73 18.43 -4.51
C ASN A 610 -8.99 19.19 -5.63
N ALA A 611 -8.09 20.10 -5.26
CA ALA A 611 -7.30 20.85 -6.21
C ALA A 611 -6.38 19.93 -7.02
N MET A 612 -6.23 20.23 -8.30
CA MET A 612 -5.40 19.50 -9.24
C MET A 612 -4.49 20.46 -10.03
N PRO A 613 -3.34 20.01 -10.54
CA PRO A 613 -2.38 20.86 -11.26
C PRO A 613 -2.89 21.16 -12.69
N SER A 614 -3.96 21.95 -12.81
CA SER A 614 -4.54 22.35 -14.09
C SER A 614 -5.06 23.79 -14.04
N TRP A 615 -4.85 24.53 -15.16
CA TRP A 615 -5.46 25.84 -15.44
C TRP A 615 -6.27 25.79 -16.74
N SER A 616 -6.92 24.66 -17.02
CA SER A 616 -7.66 24.38 -18.28
C SER A 616 -9.14 24.18 -18.02
N TRP A 617 -9.88 25.27 -17.77
CA TRP A 617 -11.30 25.24 -17.39
C TRP A 617 -12.14 25.95 -18.43
N THR A 618 -12.01 25.58 -19.69
CA THR A 618 -12.70 26.18 -20.85
C THR A 618 -14.23 26.26 -20.62
N GLY A 619 -14.82 27.44 -20.86
CA GLY A 619 -16.23 27.71 -20.60
C GLY A 619 -16.55 28.15 -19.16
N CYS A 620 -15.52 28.31 -18.32
CA CYS A 620 -15.66 28.81 -16.95
C CYS A 620 -15.18 30.26 -16.79
N GLU A 621 -14.97 31.00 -17.89
CA GLU A 621 -14.47 32.36 -17.88
C GLU A 621 -15.33 33.26 -16.99
N GLY A 622 -14.66 34.02 -16.10
CA GLY A 622 -15.30 34.89 -15.12
C GLY A 622 -15.81 34.18 -13.85
N ARG A 623 -15.88 32.82 -13.83
CA ARG A 623 -16.22 32.08 -12.61
C ARG A 623 -15.09 32.20 -11.59
N LYS A 624 -15.45 32.08 -10.33
CA LYS A 624 -14.49 32.09 -9.23
C LYS A 624 -13.62 30.82 -9.27
N ALA A 625 -12.30 31.00 -9.42
CA ALA A 625 -11.29 29.94 -9.29
C ALA A 625 -10.66 29.99 -7.91
N ASN A 626 -10.65 28.86 -7.18
CA ASN A 626 -9.91 28.71 -5.94
C ASN A 626 -8.56 28.04 -6.26
N VAL A 627 -7.49 28.85 -6.09
CA VAL A 627 -6.11 28.46 -6.42
C VAL A 627 -5.34 28.22 -5.14
N GLU A 628 -4.63 27.12 -5.06
CA GLU A 628 -3.72 26.77 -3.98
C GLU A 628 -2.28 26.83 -4.51
N VAL A 629 -1.39 27.48 -3.75
CA VAL A 629 0.05 27.52 -4.01
C VAL A 629 0.77 26.92 -2.83
N TYR A 630 1.62 25.94 -3.10
CA TYR A 630 2.41 25.25 -2.10
C TYR A 630 3.87 25.64 -2.25
N ALA A 631 4.45 26.30 -1.22
CA ALA A 631 5.83 26.74 -1.24
C ALA A 631 6.43 26.88 0.15
N ARG A 632 7.70 26.56 0.31
CA ARG A 632 8.51 26.97 1.47
C ARG A 632 9.19 28.29 1.16
N ALA A 633 8.48 29.37 1.44
CA ALA A 633 8.88 30.75 1.12
C ALA A 633 8.36 31.71 2.17
N ALA A 634 8.89 32.94 2.21
CA ALA A 634 8.34 34.00 3.07
C ALA A 634 7.04 34.56 2.46
N ARG A 635 6.99 34.68 1.14
CA ARG A 635 5.87 35.23 0.38
C ARG A 635 5.70 34.50 -0.96
N VAL A 636 4.46 34.40 -1.40
CA VAL A 636 4.12 33.96 -2.77
C VAL A 636 3.27 35.00 -3.46
N GLU A 637 3.49 35.15 -4.75
CA GLU A 637 2.74 36.02 -5.64
C GLU A 637 2.10 35.21 -6.76
N LEU A 638 0.84 35.50 -7.06
CA LEU A 638 0.11 34.85 -8.14
C LEU A 638 -0.01 35.83 -9.32
N VAL A 639 0.42 35.40 -10.48
CA VAL A 639 0.44 36.21 -11.72
C VAL A 639 -0.42 35.53 -12.77
N LEU A 640 -1.38 36.25 -13.33
CA LEU A 640 -2.26 35.78 -14.40
C LEU A 640 -2.04 36.64 -15.64
N ASN A 641 -1.65 36.02 -16.75
CA ASN A 641 -1.41 36.70 -18.04
C ASN A 641 -0.43 37.88 -17.91
N GLY A 642 0.60 37.76 -17.06
CA GLY A 642 1.62 38.77 -16.81
C GLY A 642 1.21 39.84 -15.81
N HIS A 643 0.02 39.79 -15.21
CA HIS A 643 -0.44 40.71 -14.19
C HIS A 643 -0.54 40.05 -12.83
N THR A 644 0.04 40.67 -11.78
CA THR A 644 -0.12 40.24 -10.41
C THR A 644 -1.58 40.33 -9.97
N VAL A 645 -2.18 39.21 -9.63
CA VAL A 645 -3.58 39.07 -9.19
C VAL A 645 -3.71 38.82 -7.68
N GLY A 646 -2.59 38.56 -7.00
CA GLY A 646 -2.58 38.40 -5.55
C GLY A 646 -1.19 38.14 -4.99
N SER A 647 -1.01 38.47 -3.70
CA SER A 647 0.20 38.17 -2.94
C SER A 647 -0.15 37.73 -1.53
N LYS A 648 0.55 36.74 -1.00
CA LYS A 648 0.34 36.17 0.35
C LYS A 648 1.65 35.88 1.05
N THR A 649 1.76 36.34 2.30
CA THR A 649 2.83 35.94 3.20
C THR A 649 2.49 34.56 3.79
N LEU A 650 3.44 33.61 3.76
CA LEU A 650 3.32 32.32 4.37
C LEU A 650 3.75 32.36 5.84
N LYS A 651 2.87 31.91 6.74
CA LYS A 651 3.12 31.86 8.19
C LYS A 651 2.58 30.52 8.72
N ASN A 652 3.45 29.74 9.34
CA ASN A 652 3.09 28.47 10.00
C ASN A 652 2.47 27.40 9.10
N ASP A 653 2.56 27.56 7.77
CA ASP A 653 2.17 26.59 6.77
C ASP A 653 2.87 26.93 5.44
N CYS A 654 2.97 25.95 4.55
CA CYS A 654 3.50 26.10 3.18
C CYS A 654 2.39 26.32 2.15
N LEU A 655 1.17 26.61 2.56
CA LEU A 655 -0.03 26.73 1.72
C LEU A 655 -0.54 28.16 1.68
N ALA A 656 -0.65 28.74 0.48
CA ALA A 656 -1.38 29.97 0.20
C ALA A 656 -2.62 29.72 -0.66
N ARG A 657 -3.79 30.23 -0.25
CA ARG A 657 -5.04 30.12 -1.00
C ARG A 657 -5.42 31.47 -1.60
N PHE A 658 -5.72 31.46 -2.89
CA PHE A 658 -6.21 32.61 -3.65
C PHE A 658 -7.61 32.31 -4.19
N SER A 659 -8.35 33.37 -4.43
CA SER A 659 -9.66 33.32 -5.07
C SER A 659 -9.72 34.44 -6.10
N ILE A 660 -9.69 34.06 -7.37
CA ILE A 660 -9.62 34.97 -8.52
C ILE A 660 -10.67 34.60 -9.56
N PRO A 661 -11.10 35.54 -10.44
CA PRO A 661 -11.84 35.15 -11.64
C PRO A 661 -10.98 34.26 -12.54
N TYR A 662 -11.58 33.23 -13.12
CA TYR A 662 -10.90 32.42 -14.10
C TYR A 662 -10.82 33.16 -15.45
N GLU A 663 -9.64 33.23 -16.00
CA GLU A 663 -9.36 33.66 -17.36
C GLU A 663 -8.42 32.66 -18.03
N SER A 664 -8.70 32.32 -19.29
CA SER A 664 -7.77 31.46 -20.04
C SER A 664 -6.43 32.17 -20.25
N GLY A 665 -5.34 31.38 -20.27
CA GLY A 665 -3.97 31.85 -20.47
C GLY A 665 -2.98 31.22 -19.53
N THR A 666 -2.03 31.98 -19.03
CA THR A 666 -0.94 31.50 -18.18
C THR A 666 -1.12 31.95 -16.74
N LEU A 667 -1.18 31.01 -15.81
CA LEU A 667 -1.18 31.24 -14.37
C LEU A 667 0.19 30.88 -13.81
N GLU A 668 0.87 31.84 -13.15
CA GLU A 668 2.19 31.64 -12.55
C GLU A 668 2.15 31.87 -11.04
N ALA A 669 2.94 31.09 -10.29
CA ALA A 669 3.24 31.36 -8.90
C ALA A 669 4.72 31.66 -8.75
N VAL A 670 5.05 32.74 -8.07
CA VAL A 670 6.42 33.18 -7.79
C VAL A 670 6.61 33.18 -6.29
N SER A 671 7.68 32.53 -5.81
CA SER A 671 8.01 32.47 -4.39
C SER A 671 9.22 33.36 -4.09
N TYR A 672 9.18 34.00 -2.92
CA TYR A 672 10.19 34.96 -2.46
C TYR A 672 10.69 34.58 -1.07
N ASP A 673 11.99 34.86 -0.83
CA ASP A 673 12.60 34.77 0.49
C ASP A 673 12.22 35.94 1.41
N ALA A 674 12.75 35.99 2.63
CA ALA A 674 12.50 37.06 3.59
C ALA A 674 13.14 38.42 3.18
N ALA A 675 14.08 38.39 2.25
CA ALA A 675 14.72 39.58 1.68
C ALA A 675 14.07 40.04 0.36
N ASP A 676 12.96 39.39 -0.01
CA ASP A 676 12.16 39.67 -1.22
C ASP A 676 12.86 39.31 -2.53
N HIS A 677 13.83 38.35 -2.49
CA HIS A 677 14.42 37.81 -3.67
C HIS A 677 13.55 36.63 -4.17
N GLU A 678 13.36 36.56 -5.49
CA GLU A 678 12.71 35.40 -6.12
C GLU A 678 13.55 34.15 -5.91
N ILE A 679 12.94 33.10 -5.36
CA ILE A 679 13.60 31.80 -5.08
C ILE A 679 13.00 30.64 -5.87
N GLY A 680 11.88 30.85 -6.58
CA GLY A 680 11.26 29.83 -7.41
C GLY A 680 10.05 30.35 -8.17
N ARG A 681 9.73 29.67 -9.27
CA ARG A 681 8.58 29.99 -10.14
C ARG A 681 8.03 28.71 -10.77
N CYS A 682 6.72 28.61 -10.86
CA CYS A 682 6.04 27.60 -11.67
C CYS A 682 4.90 28.21 -12.47
N LYS A 683 4.44 27.51 -13.50
CA LYS A 683 3.33 27.95 -14.34
C LYS A 683 2.42 26.82 -14.74
N LEU A 684 1.14 27.13 -14.92
CA LEU A 684 0.15 26.32 -15.59
C LEU A 684 -0.40 27.10 -16.79
N GLN A 685 -0.82 26.40 -17.83
CA GLN A 685 -1.40 27.01 -19.03
C GLN A 685 -2.77 26.43 -19.32
N SER A 686 -3.68 27.23 -19.83
CA SER A 686 -4.96 26.77 -20.38
C SER A 686 -4.75 26.05 -21.70
N ALA A 687 -5.52 25.02 -21.94
CA ALA A 687 -5.53 24.32 -23.22
C ALA A 687 -6.15 25.19 -24.33
N GLY A 688 -5.65 25.00 -25.56
CA GLY A 688 -6.20 25.59 -26.77
C GLY A 688 -7.57 25.03 -27.16
N GLY A 689 -8.10 25.53 -28.28
CA GLY A 689 -9.44 25.18 -28.75
C GLY A 689 -9.56 23.75 -29.27
N ALA A 690 -8.54 23.25 -29.97
CA ALA A 690 -8.55 21.90 -30.55
C ALA A 690 -8.61 20.81 -29.44
N THR A 691 -9.23 19.68 -29.75
CA THR A 691 -9.23 18.51 -28.87
C THR A 691 -8.65 17.31 -29.62
N ARG A 692 -7.79 16.55 -28.97
CA ARG A 692 -7.19 15.32 -29.47
C ARG A 692 -7.22 14.28 -28.37
N LEU A 693 -7.36 13.02 -28.75
CA LEU A 693 -7.02 11.89 -27.89
C LEU A 693 -5.52 11.63 -28.03
N THR A 694 -4.78 11.54 -26.91
CA THR A 694 -3.34 11.24 -26.88
C THR A 694 -3.08 10.04 -26.01
N LEU A 695 -2.08 9.24 -26.41
CA LEU A 695 -1.59 8.08 -25.69
C LEU A 695 -0.12 8.31 -25.33
N ASP A 696 0.19 8.24 -24.03
CA ASP A 696 1.55 8.42 -23.54
C ASP A 696 1.95 7.20 -22.69
N ALA A 697 2.96 6.45 -23.16
CA ALA A 697 3.55 5.39 -22.36
C ALA A 697 4.46 5.98 -21.27
N GLU A 698 4.38 5.49 -20.04
CA GLU A 698 5.29 5.91 -18.96
C GLU A 698 6.73 5.46 -19.25
N GLU A 699 6.89 4.31 -19.93
CA GLU A 699 8.17 3.79 -20.38
C GLU A 699 8.18 3.67 -21.91
N PRO A 700 9.20 4.19 -22.62
CA PRO A 700 9.25 4.17 -24.07
C PRO A 700 9.53 2.78 -24.66
N THR A 701 10.09 1.87 -23.85
CA THR A 701 10.36 0.47 -24.21
C THR A 701 10.09 -0.42 -23.02
N VAL A 702 9.61 -1.64 -23.25
CA VAL A 702 9.21 -2.59 -22.20
C VAL A 702 9.72 -3.98 -22.56
N LYS A 703 10.19 -4.75 -21.57
CA LYS A 703 10.61 -6.14 -21.80
C LYS A 703 9.41 -7.04 -22.09
N PRO A 704 9.56 -8.10 -22.92
CA PRO A 704 8.53 -9.11 -23.09
C PRO A 704 8.05 -9.67 -21.75
N GLY A 705 6.74 -9.81 -21.59
CA GLY A 705 6.09 -10.26 -20.38
C GLY A 705 5.88 -9.21 -19.29
N HIS A 706 6.51 -8.04 -19.37
CA HIS A 706 6.39 -6.95 -18.39
C HIS A 706 5.23 -6.01 -18.68
N LEU A 707 4.83 -5.22 -17.68
CA LEU A 707 3.74 -4.26 -17.77
C LEU A 707 4.20 -2.93 -18.37
N CYS A 708 3.33 -2.33 -19.18
CA CYS A 708 3.41 -0.97 -19.67
C CYS A 708 2.17 -0.18 -19.24
N TYR A 709 2.39 1.01 -18.72
CA TYR A 709 1.32 1.93 -18.29
C TYR A 709 1.16 3.04 -19.32
N ILE A 710 -0.04 3.16 -19.86
CA ILE A 710 -0.34 4.08 -20.96
C ILE A 710 -1.45 5.03 -20.53
N ARG A 711 -1.12 6.31 -20.42
CA ARG A 711 -2.09 7.36 -20.11
C ARG A 711 -2.86 7.73 -21.37
N LEU A 712 -4.17 7.72 -21.25
CA LEU A 712 -5.12 8.15 -22.26
C LEU A 712 -5.62 9.53 -21.85
N ARG A 713 -5.42 10.56 -22.69
CA ARG A 713 -5.77 11.94 -22.33
C ARG A 713 -6.45 12.68 -23.45
N TYR A 714 -7.47 13.45 -23.11
CA TYR A 714 -7.92 14.52 -24.00
C TYR A 714 -6.99 15.72 -23.82
N THR A 715 -6.33 16.13 -24.88
CA THR A 715 -5.39 17.25 -24.89
C THR A 715 -5.69 18.24 -26.00
N ASP A 716 -5.08 19.41 -25.91
CA ASP A 716 -4.98 20.32 -27.04
C ASP A 716 -3.82 19.94 -27.98
N GLU A 717 -3.55 20.78 -28.97
CA GLU A 717 -2.45 20.62 -29.92
C GLU A 717 -1.05 20.69 -29.28
N ASN A 718 -0.92 21.24 -28.07
CA ASN A 718 0.33 21.36 -27.30
C ASN A 718 0.47 20.27 -26.23
N GLY A 719 -0.47 19.33 -26.14
CA GLY A 719 -0.45 18.24 -25.16
C GLY A 719 -0.98 18.66 -23.78
N ILE A 720 -1.61 19.83 -23.64
CA ILE A 720 -2.19 20.28 -22.37
C ILE A 720 -3.53 19.56 -22.19
N THR A 721 -3.67 18.89 -21.05
CA THR A 721 -4.90 18.13 -20.72
C THR A 721 -6.11 19.04 -20.61
N LYS A 722 -7.23 18.59 -21.12
CA LYS A 722 -8.55 19.24 -21.07
C LYS A 722 -9.45 18.53 -20.05
N PRO A 723 -9.45 18.92 -18.77
CA PRO A 723 -10.14 18.19 -17.68
C PRO A 723 -11.66 18.09 -17.89
N LEU A 724 -12.25 19.00 -18.65
CA LEU A 724 -13.69 19.02 -18.90
C LEU A 724 -14.09 18.21 -20.16
N ALA A 725 -13.11 17.71 -20.93
CA ALA A 725 -13.40 16.78 -22.02
C ALA A 725 -13.72 15.39 -21.44
N ARG A 726 -14.84 14.81 -21.88
CA ARG A 726 -15.32 13.51 -21.40
C ARG A 726 -15.64 12.62 -22.59
N GLY A 727 -15.36 11.32 -22.42
CA GLY A 727 -15.73 10.31 -23.39
C GLY A 727 -15.59 8.92 -22.81
N SER A 728 -16.24 7.97 -23.45
CA SER A 728 -16.03 6.55 -23.21
C SER A 728 -15.02 6.04 -24.22
N ILE A 729 -13.85 5.61 -23.76
CA ILE A 729 -12.72 5.24 -24.62
C ILE A 729 -12.64 3.73 -24.73
N GLN A 730 -12.72 3.23 -25.97
CA GLN A 730 -12.43 1.84 -26.35
C GLN A 730 -10.94 1.67 -26.61
N VAL A 731 -10.34 0.62 -26.05
CA VAL A 731 -8.91 0.29 -26.21
C VAL A 731 -8.76 -1.08 -26.86
N GLN A 732 -7.91 -1.17 -27.86
CA GLN A 732 -7.52 -2.41 -28.55
C GLN A 732 -5.99 -2.55 -28.50
N VAL A 733 -5.53 -3.77 -28.26
CA VAL A 733 -4.10 -4.08 -28.16
C VAL A 733 -3.71 -5.18 -29.16
N ARG A 734 -2.61 -4.99 -29.86
CA ARG A 734 -1.96 -5.98 -30.72
C ARG A 734 -0.52 -6.19 -30.27
N GLY A 735 -0.05 -7.41 -30.23
CA GLY A 735 1.30 -7.74 -29.75
C GLY A 735 1.45 -7.70 -28.23
N GLY A 736 0.35 -7.61 -27.48
CA GLY A 736 0.28 -7.62 -26.03
C GLY A 736 -1.12 -7.96 -25.52
N THR A 737 -1.32 -7.87 -24.21
CA THR A 737 -2.60 -8.14 -23.55
C THR A 737 -3.00 -6.97 -22.67
N LEU A 738 -4.22 -6.44 -22.86
CA LEU A 738 -4.81 -5.46 -21.95
C LEU A 738 -5.13 -6.19 -20.61
N VAL A 739 -4.53 -5.75 -19.53
CA VAL A 739 -4.70 -6.39 -18.20
C VAL A 739 -5.42 -5.49 -17.20
N GLY A 740 -5.56 -4.21 -17.52
CA GLY A 740 -6.35 -3.26 -16.73
C GLY A 740 -6.67 -2.01 -17.53
N LEU A 741 -7.91 -1.51 -17.41
CA LEU A 741 -8.34 -0.26 -18.02
C LEU A 741 -9.31 0.46 -17.08
N GLY A 742 -9.05 1.74 -16.81
CA GLY A 742 -9.94 2.51 -15.96
C GLY A 742 -9.48 3.94 -15.76
N SER A 743 -10.30 4.71 -15.04
CA SER A 743 -9.97 6.05 -14.59
C SER A 743 -9.83 6.11 -13.07
N ALA A 744 -9.39 7.26 -12.56
CA ALA A 744 -9.26 7.49 -11.12
C ALA A 744 -10.59 7.88 -10.45
N CYS A 745 -11.71 7.87 -11.17
CA CYS A 745 -13.01 8.21 -10.60
C CYS A 745 -13.40 7.21 -9.50
N PRO A 746 -13.63 7.65 -8.25
CA PRO A 746 -14.06 6.75 -7.18
C PRO A 746 -15.44 6.13 -7.43
N PHE A 747 -16.24 6.74 -8.30
CA PHE A 747 -17.50 6.21 -8.78
C PHE A 747 -17.33 5.72 -10.22
N ASN A 748 -17.29 4.41 -10.40
CA ASN A 748 -17.07 3.77 -11.70
C ASN A 748 -18.04 2.59 -11.90
N LYS A 749 -18.66 2.51 -13.09
CA LYS A 749 -19.59 1.44 -13.45
C LYS A 749 -18.95 0.33 -14.29
N HIS A 750 -17.83 0.62 -14.96
CA HIS A 750 -17.08 -0.36 -15.74
C HIS A 750 -16.26 -1.30 -14.86
N SER A 751 -16.04 -2.51 -15.35
CA SER A 751 -15.00 -3.39 -14.80
C SER A 751 -13.63 -2.89 -15.26
N TYR A 752 -12.63 -3.02 -14.41
CA TYR A 752 -11.24 -2.72 -14.80
C TYR A 752 -10.67 -3.75 -15.81
N LEU A 753 -11.39 -4.84 -16.04
CA LEU A 753 -11.05 -5.85 -17.04
C LEU A 753 -11.77 -5.64 -18.40
N ASP A 754 -12.63 -4.61 -18.50
CA ASP A 754 -13.28 -4.26 -19.75
C ASP A 754 -12.29 -3.61 -20.73
N SER A 755 -12.66 -3.59 -22.01
CA SER A 755 -11.92 -2.86 -23.06
C SER A 755 -12.42 -1.43 -23.27
N GLU A 756 -13.34 -0.96 -22.42
CA GLU A 756 -13.95 0.35 -22.46
C GLU A 756 -13.95 0.99 -21.08
N THR A 757 -13.69 2.30 -21.00
CA THR A 757 -13.75 3.07 -19.76
C THR A 757 -14.12 4.52 -20.01
N ASP A 758 -14.81 5.13 -19.04
CA ASP A 758 -15.05 6.56 -19.00
C ASP A 758 -13.80 7.32 -18.50
N THR A 759 -13.58 8.51 -19.03
CA THR A 759 -12.53 9.41 -18.54
C THR A 759 -12.96 10.14 -17.27
N TYR A 760 -11.97 10.46 -16.43
CA TYR A 760 -12.12 11.28 -15.23
C TYR A 760 -11.20 12.50 -15.33
N TYR A 761 -11.75 13.69 -15.34
CA TYR A 761 -11.04 14.93 -15.64
C TYR A 761 -10.13 14.82 -16.88
N GLY A 762 -10.70 14.27 -17.97
CA GLY A 762 -10.03 14.17 -19.26
C GLY A 762 -9.01 13.05 -19.38
N GLU A 763 -8.90 12.15 -18.41
CA GLU A 763 -7.85 11.12 -18.34
C GLU A 763 -8.39 9.72 -18.01
N ALA A 764 -7.67 8.70 -18.50
CA ALA A 764 -7.78 7.30 -18.12
C ALA A 764 -6.41 6.61 -18.21
N LEU A 765 -6.32 5.37 -17.74
CA LEU A 765 -5.10 4.57 -17.77
C LEU A 765 -5.39 3.19 -18.35
N ALA A 766 -4.59 2.76 -19.32
CA ALA A 766 -4.51 1.39 -19.78
C ALA A 766 -3.23 0.73 -19.27
N ILE A 767 -3.34 -0.49 -18.76
CA ILE A 767 -2.21 -1.32 -18.33
C ILE A 767 -2.13 -2.51 -19.29
N VAL A 768 -1.02 -2.63 -20.00
CA VAL A 768 -0.83 -3.62 -21.05
C VAL A 768 0.39 -4.47 -20.73
N ARG A 769 0.25 -5.80 -20.80
CA ARG A 769 1.38 -6.71 -20.72
C ARG A 769 1.96 -6.93 -22.11
N MET A 770 3.27 -6.66 -22.26
CA MET A 770 4.01 -6.87 -23.50
C MET A 770 4.00 -8.37 -23.87
N GLY A 771 3.69 -8.68 -25.13
CA GLY A 771 3.84 -10.05 -25.67
C GLY A 771 5.31 -10.38 -26.04
N ASP A 772 5.50 -11.57 -26.62
CA ASP A 772 6.85 -12.06 -27.00
C ASP A 772 7.41 -11.41 -28.30
N GLY A 773 6.65 -10.51 -28.93
CA GLY A 773 7.07 -9.83 -30.16
C GLY A 773 7.99 -8.63 -29.92
N ASP A 774 8.51 -8.04 -31.01
CA ASP A 774 9.42 -6.88 -30.96
C ASP A 774 8.70 -5.56 -30.62
N ALA A 775 7.39 -5.51 -30.73
CA ALA A 775 6.57 -4.35 -30.41
C ALA A 775 5.12 -4.72 -30.11
N MET A 776 4.45 -3.86 -29.39
CA MET A 776 3.01 -3.89 -29.22
C MET A 776 2.39 -2.56 -29.69
N THR A 777 1.18 -2.61 -30.19
CA THR A 777 0.44 -1.44 -30.63
C THR A 777 -0.85 -1.32 -29.84
N ILE A 778 -1.12 -0.13 -29.33
CA ILE A 778 -2.31 0.22 -28.57
C ILE A 778 -3.09 1.25 -29.39
N ALA A 779 -4.33 0.95 -29.73
CA ALA A 779 -5.26 1.85 -30.40
C ALA A 779 -6.38 2.21 -29.44
N ALA A 780 -6.72 3.49 -29.36
CA ALA A 780 -7.80 4.01 -28.54
C ALA A 780 -8.72 4.92 -29.34
N SER A 781 -10.02 4.85 -29.10
CA SER A 781 -11.02 5.70 -29.76
C SER A 781 -12.28 5.86 -28.90
N ASP A 782 -12.90 7.03 -28.96
CA ASP A 782 -14.25 7.31 -28.43
C ASP A 782 -15.32 7.47 -29.56
N GLY A 783 -14.94 7.16 -30.81
CA GLY A 783 -15.77 7.32 -31.98
C GLY A 783 -15.64 8.69 -32.66
N GLU A 784 -15.23 9.73 -31.96
CA GLU A 784 -14.92 11.08 -32.51
C GLU A 784 -13.43 11.28 -32.69
N TYR A 785 -12.66 10.93 -31.64
CA TYR A 785 -11.20 11.01 -31.63
C TYR A 785 -10.58 9.62 -31.58
N SER A 786 -9.43 9.47 -32.22
CA SER A 786 -8.67 8.24 -32.20
C SER A 786 -7.16 8.50 -32.13
N ALA A 787 -6.45 7.60 -31.49
CA ALA A 787 -5.00 7.63 -31.39
C ALA A 787 -4.42 6.22 -31.38
N GLU A 788 -3.19 6.09 -31.85
CA GLU A 788 -2.43 4.84 -31.84
C GLU A 788 -1.02 5.09 -31.33
N LEU A 789 -0.52 4.18 -30.49
CA LEU A 789 0.81 4.21 -29.94
C LEU A 789 1.47 2.84 -30.13
N THR A 790 2.70 2.85 -30.61
CA THR A 790 3.53 1.65 -30.67
C THR A 790 4.64 1.73 -29.62
N VAL A 791 4.73 0.69 -28.79
CA VAL A 791 5.78 0.52 -27.77
C VAL A 791 6.68 -0.62 -28.19
N SER A 792 7.99 -0.37 -28.27
CA SER A 792 8.98 -1.36 -28.68
C SER A 792 9.39 -2.27 -27.51
N ALA A 793 9.74 -3.51 -27.83
CA ALA A 793 10.36 -4.38 -26.85
C ALA A 793 11.75 -3.86 -26.49
N GLN A 794 12.08 -3.92 -25.20
CA GLN A 794 13.44 -3.70 -24.71
C GLN A 794 14.26 -4.96 -25.00
N ALA A 795 15.40 -4.82 -25.67
CA ALA A 795 16.31 -5.91 -26.03
C ALA A 795 16.91 -6.61 -24.79
#